data_305e5167d77a5a9e84743606ef3a87c8
#
_entry.id   305e5167d77a5a9e84743606ef3a87c8
#
_cell.length_a   1.000
_cell.length_b   1.000
_cell.length_c   1.000
_cell.angle_alpha   90.00
_cell.angle_beta   90.00
_cell.angle_gamma   90.00
#
_symmetry.space_group_name_H-M   'P 1'
#
loop_
_entity.id
_entity.type
_entity.pdbx_description
1 polymer ?
#
loop_
_entity_poly.entity_id
_entity_poly.type
_entity_poly.pdbx_seq_one_letter_code
_entity_poly.pdbx_strand_id
1 'polypeptide(L)'
;MSIILGNYNKKKISKVSKDGYVQTIPPANDIPPSWSDNEHRIFISKKESGDITEWRNENGDITHYTERKLIKGKKQLYPFTYWTKTTEDGKLVGVWKTRGWLGKKCFHKSHKISKAELPLMIVEGEKCMHFAEKNSFLSKHYLPTTWYGGVENLYDFNFEIFKDKEVILCPDNDEPGRKAMHTLAYQLITKGITENIKYFNLAERFNEHFASAWDIADEFPENYNIEDTLAPQSIFIAHYKDVKDNLIWKEIEEEEEKRIEKETAQNLSKSYCYVMANDMFNKLGSAEFYQKQQLNNYHKHQIKRGTLTDLLLKDPDFARAETFTTSAKYKPGLIKINRPGIIPLINNGIVLNIYIPNYLIEKKGDVKFIIDFFIWLIGEKKWRIIEQWIAYMLIYPGEKIKWSVVLVSAVEGVGKGLLARILSRILGADNVNENANYKHLVNTHNTLLIGTQVLVLNEVSLGDFKSKTEGTNTLKNFVADDFYSCNFKGKPMVKLPNLTNIMLFSNDERVVGVSQGARRYFFCNITKTEEEIIKKTNEGFYKKAWNFVDSDEGASALIYYFKKEVEITKPEMFKARAPETDDLKDLIEQSKHPLQKKLEHDLTRPDHHHRKIFDYTWCGLITFEELNDKLNTTKDTYDKSKFDWGSFGDDAIYKFLSANCIRWNNGEATRQISIDGVKHRFYNLDDTRCPIPGKSYKDLTPKQIETIYKNFSQIQKDIIEEEPNYITAKESIDGHISYFKIWIQNQIDSASRSRNNGKFYKEYKDKTVEQVWEEIKNNKIKVIEKTPSDELNNIKTLQQTIERGIRSPEHILEEYRNKNSVKRGFNL
;
A
#
# COMPACT_ATOMS: atom_id res chain seq x y z
N MET A 1 9.13 18.60 11.64
CA MET A 1 8.23 17.60 12.24
C MET A 1 9.08 16.52 12.90
N SER A 2 9.24 16.57 14.22
CA SER A 2 10.10 15.65 14.96
C SER A 2 9.37 14.32 15.13
N ILE A 3 9.98 13.27 14.60
CA ILE A 3 9.51 11.91 14.76
C ILE A 3 9.82 11.45 16.16
N ILE A 4 8.78 11.06 16.86
CA ILE A 4 8.88 10.50 18.20
C ILE A 4 9.00 8.99 18.10
N LEU A 5 10.11 8.47 17.53
CA LEU A 5 10.53 7.11 17.77
C LEU A 5 11.28 6.94 19.11
N GLY A 6 11.41 8.00 19.88
CA GLY A 6 12.26 8.02 21.08
C GLY A 6 11.59 8.30 22.40
N ASN A 7 10.32 8.57 22.50
CA ASN A 7 9.76 9.14 23.74
C ASN A 7 8.62 8.35 24.42
N TYR A 8 8.28 7.16 23.97
CA TYR A 8 7.27 6.34 24.66
C TYR A 8 7.84 5.49 25.81
N ASN A 9 9.17 5.44 25.99
CA ASN A 9 9.84 4.75 27.12
C ASN A 9 10.35 5.70 28.18
N LYS A 10 9.59 6.71 28.60
CA LYS A 10 10.02 7.70 29.62
C LYS A 10 9.86 7.26 31.07
N LYS A 11 9.71 5.96 31.36
CA LYS A 11 9.85 5.45 32.73
C LYS A 11 10.99 4.46 32.95
N LYS A 12 11.77 4.08 31.96
CA LYS A 12 13.12 3.62 32.26
C LYS A 12 13.92 4.87 32.61
N ILE A 13 14.33 4.94 33.88
CA ILE A 13 15.21 5.95 34.44
C ILE A 13 16.32 6.18 33.40
N SER A 14 16.22 7.24 32.64
CA SER A 14 17.22 7.52 31.60
C SER A 14 18.51 7.82 32.32
N LYS A 15 19.66 7.25 31.88
CA LYS A 15 20.97 7.67 32.33
C LYS A 15 21.24 9.17 32.14
N VAL A 16 20.26 9.89 31.60
CA VAL A 16 20.27 11.33 31.34
C VAL A 16 19.26 11.98 32.27
N SER A 17 19.73 12.91 33.10
CA SER A 17 18.89 13.73 33.97
C SER A 17 18.08 14.77 33.15
N LYS A 18 17.03 15.40 33.75
CA LYS A 18 16.23 16.44 33.09
C LYS A 18 17.06 17.64 32.60
N ASP A 19 18.16 17.91 33.27
CA ASP A 19 19.13 18.97 32.99
C ASP A 19 20.27 18.53 32.05
N GLY A 20 20.14 17.34 31.42
CA GLY A 20 21.06 16.87 30.40
C GLY A 20 22.35 16.20 30.92
N TYR A 21 22.45 15.90 32.22
CA TYR A 21 23.58 15.16 32.77
C TYR A 21 23.41 13.66 32.58
N VAL A 22 24.50 12.98 32.26
CA VAL A 22 24.60 11.51 32.11
C VAL A 22 25.29 10.94 33.32
N GLN A 23 24.78 9.83 33.90
CA GLN A 23 25.44 9.14 35.01
C GLN A 23 26.69 8.44 34.52
N THR A 24 27.83 8.65 35.21
CA THR A 24 29.15 8.11 34.86
C THR A 24 29.86 7.60 36.11
N ILE A 25 30.97 6.90 35.89
CA ILE A 25 31.93 6.55 36.95
C ILE A 25 32.65 7.83 37.37
N PRO A 26 32.81 8.09 38.70
CA PRO A 26 33.52 9.26 39.16
C PRO A 26 35.03 9.15 38.82
N PRO A 27 35.71 10.28 38.68
CA PRO A 27 37.18 10.29 38.65
C PRO A 27 37.79 9.61 39.87
N ALA A 28 39.02 9.07 39.72
CA ALA A 28 39.72 8.48 40.86
C ALA A 28 39.89 9.50 41.99
N ASN A 29 39.59 9.08 43.22
CA ASN A 29 39.67 9.89 44.44
C ASN A 29 38.70 11.06 44.53
N ASP A 30 37.69 11.18 43.61
CA ASP A 30 36.66 12.19 43.70
C ASP A 30 35.53 11.71 44.64
N ILE A 31 35.17 12.48 45.63
CA ILE A 31 34.13 12.19 46.63
C ILE A 31 33.09 13.30 46.69
N PRO A 32 31.85 13.01 47.18
CA PRO A 32 30.83 14.05 47.37
C PRO A 32 31.33 15.23 48.18
N PRO A 33 31.05 16.47 47.77
CA PRO A 33 31.54 17.68 48.43
C PRO A 33 31.16 17.76 49.93
N SER A 34 30.05 17.16 50.33
CA SER A 34 29.61 17.13 51.73
C SER A 34 30.49 16.31 52.66
N TRP A 35 31.41 15.52 52.13
CA TRP A 35 32.38 14.69 52.87
C TRP A 35 33.83 15.15 52.65
N SER A 36 34.03 16.09 51.74
CA SER A 36 35.33 16.61 51.40
C SER A 36 35.73 17.69 52.42
N ASP A 37 36.87 17.53 53.06
CA ASP A 37 37.61 18.56 53.75
C ASP A 37 39.09 18.53 53.24
N ASN A 38 39.93 19.43 53.71
CA ASN A 38 41.32 19.56 53.23
C ASN A 38 42.16 18.28 53.40
N GLU A 39 41.74 17.36 54.27
CA GLU A 39 42.44 16.10 54.53
C GLU A 39 41.55 14.86 54.32
N HIS A 40 40.33 15.02 53.76
CA HIS A 40 39.31 13.96 53.60
C HIS A 40 38.95 13.26 54.94
N ARG A 41 39.11 13.92 56.08
CA ARG A 41 38.86 13.35 57.42
C ARG A 41 37.41 12.90 57.60
N ILE A 42 36.46 13.69 57.10
CA ILE A 42 35.04 13.37 57.18
C ILE A 42 34.74 12.08 56.46
N PHE A 43 35.28 11.92 55.23
CA PHE A 43 35.10 10.73 54.43
C PHE A 43 35.71 9.49 55.10
N ILE A 44 36.94 9.61 55.57
CA ILE A 44 37.67 8.53 56.23
C ILE A 44 36.92 8.11 57.52
N SER A 45 36.58 9.03 58.38
CA SER A 45 35.87 8.75 59.62
C SER A 45 34.54 8.04 59.38
N LYS A 46 33.73 8.54 58.45
CA LYS A 46 32.46 7.91 58.07
C LYS A 46 32.63 6.53 57.41
N LYS A 47 33.68 6.31 56.66
CA LYS A 47 34.02 5.01 56.09
C LYS A 47 34.49 4.04 57.16
N GLU A 48 35.30 4.50 58.09
CA GLU A 48 35.74 3.70 59.24
C GLU A 48 34.60 3.38 60.21
N SER A 49 33.66 4.28 60.44
CA SER A 49 32.45 4.00 61.24
C SER A 49 31.48 3.02 60.56
N GLY A 50 31.57 2.87 59.23
CA GLY A 50 30.62 2.09 58.43
C GLY A 50 29.37 2.86 58.01
N ASP A 51 29.40 4.19 58.18
CA ASP A 51 28.28 5.07 57.74
C ASP A 51 28.30 5.32 56.24
N ILE A 52 29.48 5.11 55.59
CA ILE A 52 29.66 5.18 54.14
C ILE A 52 30.08 3.81 53.61
N THR A 53 29.36 3.32 52.61
CA THR A 53 29.74 2.14 51.82
C THR A 53 30.16 2.56 50.42
N GLU A 54 31.34 2.09 50.01
CA GLU A 54 31.88 2.29 48.67
C GLU A 54 31.57 1.08 47.79
N TRP A 55 30.85 1.33 46.67
CA TRP A 55 30.50 0.31 45.73
C TRP A 55 31.39 0.33 44.50
N ARG A 56 31.99 -0.83 44.19
CA ARG A 56 32.88 -1.00 43.05
C ARG A 56 32.36 -2.07 42.12
N ASN A 57 32.54 -1.84 40.83
CA ASN A 57 32.27 -2.83 39.81
C ASN A 57 33.35 -3.93 39.79
N GLU A 58 33.21 -4.86 38.88
CA GLU A 58 34.14 -6.00 38.70
C GLU A 58 35.55 -5.57 38.30
N ASN A 59 35.70 -4.41 37.66
CA ASN A 59 37.01 -3.84 37.28
C ASN A 59 37.68 -3.09 38.45
N GLY A 60 36.97 -2.88 39.54
CA GLY A 60 37.47 -2.14 40.68
C GLY A 60 37.16 -0.64 40.66
N ASP A 61 36.45 -0.18 39.63
CA ASP A 61 36.02 1.23 39.53
C ASP A 61 34.91 1.53 40.53
N ILE A 62 34.96 2.69 41.16
CA ILE A 62 33.91 3.16 42.05
C ILE A 62 32.70 3.51 41.22
N THR A 63 31.54 2.89 41.48
CA THR A 63 30.29 3.19 40.80
C THR A 63 29.52 4.26 41.55
N HIS A 64 29.44 4.15 42.87
CA HIS A 64 28.73 5.05 43.73
C HIS A 64 29.10 4.83 45.21
N TYR A 65 28.58 5.71 46.05
CA TYR A 65 28.60 5.56 47.51
C TYR A 65 27.18 5.51 48.05
N THR A 66 27.01 4.83 49.20
CA THR A 66 25.82 4.93 50.02
C THR A 66 26.15 5.47 51.40
N GLU A 67 25.41 6.44 51.91
CA GLU A 67 25.54 6.97 53.26
C GLU A 67 24.33 6.57 54.08
N ARG A 68 24.56 5.96 55.21
CA ARG A 68 23.56 5.57 56.19
C ARG A 68 23.36 6.71 57.21
N LYS A 69 22.13 7.18 57.35
CA LYS A 69 21.76 8.21 58.32
C LYS A 69 20.61 7.77 59.19
N LEU A 70 20.62 8.11 60.46
CA LEU A 70 19.47 7.99 61.36
C LEU A 70 18.72 9.31 61.36
N ILE A 71 17.54 9.34 60.76
CA ILE A 71 16.70 10.52 60.76
C ILE A 71 15.40 10.21 61.52
N LYS A 72 15.19 10.96 62.61
CA LYS A 72 14.06 10.74 63.54
C LYS A 72 13.95 9.29 64.05
N GLY A 73 15.08 8.67 64.35
CA GLY A 73 15.13 7.29 64.79
C GLY A 73 14.96 6.22 63.67
N LYS A 74 14.70 6.65 62.45
CA LYS A 74 14.60 5.71 61.30
C LYS A 74 15.86 5.75 60.47
N LYS A 75 16.34 4.56 60.10
CA LYS A 75 17.48 4.33 59.22
C LYS A 75 17.09 4.73 57.81
N GLN A 76 17.90 5.55 57.14
CA GLN A 76 17.78 5.92 55.73
C GLN A 76 19.11 5.80 55.02
N LEU A 77 19.10 5.26 53.80
CA LEU A 77 20.27 5.14 52.94
C LEU A 77 20.18 6.18 51.84
N TYR A 78 21.25 6.94 51.69
CA TYR A 78 21.38 8.00 50.66
C TYR A 78 22.43 7.58 49.64
N PRO A 79 22.04 7.21 48.38
CA PRO A 79 22.98 6.91 47.33
C PRO A 79 23.54 8.19 46.72
N PHE A 80 24.84 8.25 46.50
CA PHE A 80 25.57 9.31 45.82
C PHE A 80 26.18 8.81 44.55
N THR A 81 25.77 9.38 43.42
CA THR A 81 26.26 9.01 42.11
C THR A 81 26.82 10.21 41.36
N TYR A 82 27.81 9.96 40.48
CA TYR A 82 28.48 11.00 39.71
C TYR A 82 27.84 11.17 38.34
N TRP A 83 27.68 12.44 37.93
CA TRP A 83 26.98 12.82 36.69
C TRP A 83 27.81 13.82 35.91
N THR A 84 27.95 13.62 34.60
CA THR A 84 28.71 14.50 33.73
C THR A 84 27.82 15.11 32.65
N LYS A 85 28.15 16.32 32.22
CA LYS A 85 27.52 17.02 31.10
C LYS A 85 28.59 17.74 30.30
N THR A 86 28.50 17.67 28.97
CA THR A 86 29.30 18.53 28.09
C THR A 86 28.59 19.87 27.95
N THR A 87 29.27 20.94 28.29
CA THR A 87 28.79 22.33 28.16
C THR A 87 28.84 22.78 26.69
N GLU A 88 28.21 23.89 26.34
CA GLU A 88 28.16 24.41 24.94
C GLU A 88 29.55 24.73 24.37
N ASP A 89 30.50 25.07 25.23
CA ASP A 89 31.94 25.30 24.93
C ASP A 89 32.76 24.03 24.88
N GLY A 90 32.12 22.83 24.95
CA GLY A 90 32.78 21.52 24.80
C GLY A 90 33.45 21.02 26.06
N LYS A 91 33.38 21.69 27.21
CA LYS A 91 34.00 21.29 28.46
C LYS A 91 33.14 20.25 29.22
N LEU A 92 33.74 19.18 29.69
CA LEU A 92 33.10 18.18 30.53
C LEU A 92 33.02 18.67 31.96
N VAL A 93 31.79 18.82 32.51
CA VAL A 93 31.54 19.19 33.91
C VAL A 93 30.92 18.01 34.63
N GLY A 94 31.42 17.69 35.82
CA GLY A 94 30.93 16.61 36.66
C GLY A 94 30.36 17.11 37.99
N VAL A 95 29.29 16.45 38.44
CA VAL A 95 28.63 16.76 39.72
C VAL A 95 28.16 15.50 40.42
N TRP A 96 28.25 15.47 41.74
CA TRP A 96 27.61 14.45 42.57
C TRP A 96 26.13 14.78 42.80
N LYS A 97 25.28 13.73 42.67
CA LYS A 97 23.85 13.86 42.95
C LYS A 97 23.40 12.72 43.87
N THR A 98 22.48 13.07 44.79
CA THR A 98 21.82 12.08 45.66
C THR A 98 20.77 11.34 44.86
N ARG A 99 21.20 10.34 44.09
CA ARG A 99 20.35 9.50 43.24
C ARG A 99 20.91 8.08 43.18
N GLY A 100 20.01 7.10 43.02
CA GLY A 100 20.41 5.70 42.88
C GLY A 100 21.29 5.46 41.64
N TRP A 101 22.10 4.43 41.70
CA TRP A 101 22.92 3.95 40.58
C TRP A 101 22.03 3.31 39.54
N LEU A 102 22.16 3.72 38.28
CA LEU A 102 21.39 3.26 37.15
C LEU A 102 22.11 2.25 36.25
N GLY A 103 23.40 2.07 36.53
CA GLY A 103 24.22 1.06 35.85
C GLY A 103 23.94 -0.34 36.36
N LYS A 104 24.75 -1.30 35.87
CA LYS A 104 24.71 -2.69 36.34
C LYS A 104 24.98 -2.73 37.83
N LYS A 105 24.14 -3.40 38.58
CA LYS A 105 24.29 -3.52 40.03
C LYS A 105 25.46 -4.43 40.38
N CYS A 106 26.06 -4.20 41.51
CA CYS A 106 27.22 -4.94 41.95
C CYS A 106 27.07 -5.42 43.40
N PHE A 107 27.71 -6.52 43.73
CA PHE A 107 27.98 -6.91 45.11
C PHE A 107 29.08 -6.04 45.69
N HIS A 108 29.10 -5.85 46.98
CA HIS A 108 30.19 -5.16 47.65
C HIS A 108 31.53 -5.88 47.37
N LYS A 109 32.54 -5.16 47.00
CA LYS A 109 33.86 -5.72 46.60
C LYS A 109 33.79 -6.70 45.42
N SER A 110 32.90 -6.53 44.45
CA SER A 110 32.79 -7.39 43.27
C SER A 110 34.14 -7.73 42.61
N HIS A 111 35.10 -6.79 42.56
CA HIS A 111 36.41 -6.95 41.98
C HIS A 111 37.33 -7.90 42.77
N LYS A 112 36.98 -8.24 44.03
CA LYS A 112 37.72 -9.18 44.87
C LYS A 112 37.07 -10.56 44.91
N ILE A 113 35.78 -10.69 44.70
CA ILE A 113 35.00 -11.92 44.84
C ILE A 113 35.56 -13.04 43.95
N SER A 114 35.80 -12.76 42.68
CA SER A 114 36.33 -13.77 41.76
C SER A 114 37.72 -14.29 42.11
N LYS A 115 38.50 -13.47 42.83
CA LYS A 115 39.89 -13.80 43.28
C LYS A 115 39.93 -14.29 44.72
N ALA A 116 38.79 -14.40 45.39
CA ALA A 116 38.77 -14.81 46.81
C ALA A 116 39.21 -16.27 46.98
N GLU A 117 40.09 -16.50 47.95
CA GLU A 117 40.47 -17.84 48.42
C GLU A 117 39.63 -18.27 49.62
N LEU A 118 39.10 -17.29 50.38
CA LEU A 118 38.21 -17.54 51.50
C LEU A 118 36.79 -17.75 51.01
N PRO A 119 35.98 -18.55 51.73
CA PRO A 119 34.55 -18.64 51.52
C PRO A 119 33.87 -17.25 51.53
N LEU A 120 32.91 -17.06 50.68
CA LEU A 120 32.17 -15.79 50.58
C LEU A 120 30.99 -15.80 51.56
N MET A 121 31.00 -14.88 52.51
CA MET A 121 29.87 -14.73 53.42
C MET A 121 28.94 -13.62 52.90
N ILE A 122 27.74 -14.00 52.47
CA ILE A 122 26.76 -13.06 51.98
C ILE A 122 25.76 -12.73 53.09
N VAL A 123 25.68 -11.48 53.47
CA VAL A 123 24.84 -10.96 54.52
C VAL A 123 23.84 -9.95 53.98
N GLU A 124 22.71 -9.74 54.68
CA GLU A 124 21.75 -8.74 54.32
C GLU A 124 22.16 -7.36 54.82
N GLY A 125 22.36 -6.45 53.90
CA GLY A 125 22.59 -5.05 54.23
C GLY A 125 24.05 -4.71 54.62
N GLU A 126 24.30 -3.40 54.55
CA GLU A 126 25.65 -2.81 54.71
C GLU A 126 26.13 -2.85 56.15
N LYS A 127 25.24 -2.79 57.15
CA LYS A 127 25.57 -2.88 58.61
C LYS A 127 26.24 -4.19 58.92
N CYS A 128 25.59 -5.29 58.52
CA CYS A 128 26.10 -6.65 58.79
C CYS A 128 27.40 -6.92 58.05
N MET A 129 27.53 -6.42 56.83
CA MET A 129 28.74 -6.54 56.01
C MET A 129 29.91 -5.80 56.69
N HIS A 130 29.74 -4.53 57.11
CA HIS A 130 30.79 -3.79 57.80
C HIS A 130 31.11 -4.35 59.19
N PHE A 131 30.12 -4.89 59.88
CA PHE A 131 30.38 -5.64 61.11
C PHE A 131 31.27 -6.86 60.86
N ALA A 132 30.95 -7.66 59.90
CA ALA A 132 31.67 -8.88 59.56
C ALA A 132 33.12 -8.57 59.08
N GLU A 133 33.32 -7.43 58.38
CA GLU A 133 34.67 -6.98 57.96
C GLU A 133 35.55 -6.54 59.16
N LYS A 134 34.98 -5.95 60.16
CA LYS A 134 35.68 -5.46 61.34
C LYS A 134 35.91 -6.54 62.39
N ASN A 135 35.08 -7.57 62.41
CA ASN A 135 35.22 -8.68 63.30
C ASN A 135 36.45 -9.53 62.94
N SER A 136 37.40 -9.65 63.87
CA SER A 136 38.66 -10.38 63.63
C SER A 136 38.45 -11.84 63.26
N PHE A 137 37.48 -12.50 63.85
CA PHE A 137 37.17 -13.89 63.54
C PHE A 137 36.55 -14.04 62.15
N LEU A 138 35.48 -13.28 61.86
CA LEU A 138 34.75 -13.39 60.57
C LEU A 138 35.66 -13.01 59.40
N SER A 139 36.38 -11.90 59.49
CA SER A 139 37.30 -11.44 58.42
C SER A 139 38.52 -12.37 58.18
N LYS A 140 38.86 -13.21 59.12
CA LYS A 140 39.89 -14.24 58.96
C LYS A 140 39.41 -15.48 58.25
N HIS A 141 38.12 -15.82 58.41
CA HIS A 141 37.55 -17.06 57.87
C HIS A 141 36.74 -16.84 56.61
N TYR A 142 36.25 -15.63 56.35
CA TYR A 142 35.32 -15.27 55.25
C TYR A 142 35.70 -13.98 54.57
N LEU A 143 35.29 -13.85 53.31
CA LEU A 143 35.14 -12.57 52.62
C LEU A 143 33.70 -12.10 52.70
N PRO A 144 33.36 -11.16 53.62
CA PRO A 144 32.01 -10.66 53.72
C PRO A 144 31.63 -9.80 52.52
N THR A 145 30.40 -9.97 52.03
CA THR A 145 29.81 -9.18 50.98
C THR A 145 28.30 -9.01 51.17
N THR A 146 27.75 -8.06 50.48
CA THR A 146 26.30 -7.81 50.41
C THR A 146 25.97 -7.24 49.03
N TRP A 147 24.70 -7.09 48.72
CA TRP A 147 24.24 -6.55 47.42
C TRP A 147 23.62 -5.18 47.57
N TYR A 148 23.68 -4.39 46.50
CA TYR A 148 23.07 -3.06 46.43
C TYR A 148 21.59 -3.10 46.08
N GLY A 149 20.72 -2.42 46.85
CA GLY A 149 19.36 -2.07 46.47
C GLY A 149 18.26 -2.99 47.00
N GLY A 150 18.53 -3.86 48.01
CA GLY A 150 17.53 -4.69 48.69
C GLY A 150 17.05 -5.90 47.90
N VAL A 151 16.13 -6.66 48.48
CA VAL A 151 15.64 -7.99 48.01
C VAL A 151 15.06 -7.99 46.59
N GLU A 152 14.30 -6.96 46.27
CA GLU A 152 13.63 -6.87 44.94
C GLU A 152 14.59 -6.77 43.74
N ASN A 153 15.88 -6.54 44.02
CA ASN A 153 16.86 -6.31 42.99
C ASN A 153 17.79 -7.48 42.74
N LEU A 154 17.60 -8.63 43.38
CA LEU A 154 18.50 -9.79 43.31
C LEU A 154 18.59 -10.46 41.94
N TYR A 155 17.80 -10.05 40.97
CA TYR A 155 17.77 -10.67 39.64
C TYR A 155 18.71 -9.99 38.61
N ASP A 156 19.25 -8.78 38.90
CA ASP A 156 19.95 -7.93 37.93
C ASP A 156 21.46 -7.82 38.27
N PHE A 157 22.08 -8.94 38.77
CA PHE A 157 23.49 -8.99 39.10
C PHE A 157 24.29 -9.89 38.16
N ASN A 158 25.59 -9.65 38.08
CA ASN A 158 26.53 -10.61 37.51
C ASN A 158 26.89 -11.69 38.51
N PHE A 159 26.30 -12.84 38.38
CA PHE A 159 26.60 -13.97 39.26
C PHE A 159 27.85 -14.73 38.86
N GLU A 160 28.42 -14.55 37.69
CA GLU A 160 29.66 -15.20 37.22
C GLU A 160 30.87 -14.94 38.17
N ILE A 161 30.83 -13.83 38.93
CA ILE A 161 31.88 -13.55 39.97
C ILE A 161 31.92 -14.60 41.08
N PHE A 162 30.82 -15.36 41.26
CA PHE A 162 30.74 -16.43 42.29
C PHE A 162 31.06 -17.82 41.72
N LYS A 163 31.48 -17.90 40.46
CA LYS A 163 31.71 -19.17 39.79
C LYS A 163 32.70 -20.03 40.60
N ASP A 164 32.29 -21.26 40.88
CA ASP A 164 33.05 -22.26 41.61
C ASP A 164 33.50 -21.84 43.03
N LYS A 165 32.86 -20.80 43.60
CA LYS A 165 33.15 -20.36 44.97
C LYS A 165 32.28 -21.07 46.00
N GLU A 166 32.83 -21.26 47.20
CA GLU A 166 32.05 -21.59 48.37
C GLU A 166 31.31 -20.34 48.86
N VAL A 167 29.99 -20.42 48.99
CA VAL A 167 29.12 -19.29 49.38
C VAL A 167 28.38 -19.68 50.65
N ILE A 168 28.42 -18.82 51.67
CA ILE A 168 27.69 -18.96 52.90
C ILE A 168 26.62 -17.85 52.95
N LEU A 169 25.37 -18.24 52.98
CA LEU A 169 24.23 -17.31 52.99
C LEU A 169 23.81 -17.09 54.46
N CYS A 170 23.85 -15.85 54.88
CA CYS A 170 23.50 -15.46 56.25
C CYS A 170 22.28 -14.53 56.22
N PRO A 171 21.04 -15.08 56.32
CA PRO A 171 19.83 -14.27 56.37
C PRO A 171 19.71 -13.53 57.73
N ASP A 172 19.01 -12.40 57.72
CA ASP A 172 18.39 -11.84 58.91
C ASP A 172 17.30 -12.85 59.41
N ASN A 173 17.05 -12.89 60.72
CA ASN A 173 16.09 -13.85 61.30
C ASN A 173 14.65 -13.40 61.09
N ASP A 174 14.27 -13.12 59.85
CA ASP A 174 12.91 -12.81 59.45
C ASP A 174 12.56 -13.48 58.08
N GLU A 175 11.28 -13.43 57.71
CA GLU A 175 10.81 -14.03 56.48
C GLU A 175 11.39 -13.36 55.22
N PRO A 176 11.48 -12.01 55.13
CA PRO A 176 12.13 -11.36 53.99
C PRO A 176 13.59 -11.75 53.84
N GLY A 177 14.38 -11.79 54.93
CA GLY A 177 15.80 -12.16 54.92
C GLY A 177 15.99 -13.60 54.44
N ARG A 178 15.20 -14.52 54.95
CA ARG A 178 15.21 -15.93 54.46
C ARG A 178 14.86 -16.01 52.97
N LYS A 179 13.78 -15.34 52.54
CA LYS A 179 13.39 -15.34 51.12
C LYS A 179 14.50 -14.74 50.25
N ALA A 180 15.18 -13.70 50.69
CA ALA A 180 16.30 -13.12 49.96
C ALA A 180 17.44 -14.10 49.75
N MET A 181 17.85 -14.83 50.80
CA MET A 181 18.92 -15.81 50.72
C MET A 181 18.51 -17.03 49.87
N HIS A 182 17.26 -17.50 49.95
CA HIS A 182 16.76 -18.52 49.06
C HIS A 182 16.73 -18.06 47.60
N THR A 183 16.43 -16.81 47.35
CA THR A 183 16.47 -16.22 45.97
C THR A 183 17.89 -16.21 45.43
N LEU A 184 18.89 -15.84 46.26
CA LEU A 184 20.29 -15.91 45.86
C LEU A 184 20.71 -17.34 45.54
N ALA A 185 20.40 -18.30 46.42
CA ALA A 185 20.67 -19.71 46.16
C ALA A 185 20.04 -20.21 44.86
N TYR A 186 18.77 -19.84 44.63
CA TYR A 186 18.05 -20.15 43.38
C TYR A 186 18.80 -19.62 42.17
N GLN A 187 19.22 -18.36 42.17
CA GLN A 187 19.96 -17.76 41.04
C GLN A 187 21.34 -18.44 40.83
N LEU A 188 22.08 -18.74 41.89
CA LEU A 188 23.38 -19.38 41.78
C LEU A 188 23.29 -20.81 41.23
N ILE A 189 22.32 -21.58 41.70
CA ILE A 189 22.15 -23.00 41.32
C ILE A 189 21.55 -23.09 39.90
N THR A 190 20.43 -22.37 39.62
CA THR A 190 19.75 -22.49 38.34
C THR A 190 20.56 -21.93 37.16
N LYS A 191 21.47 -20.98 37.41
CA LYS A 191 22.41 -20.49 36.43
C LYS A 191 23.69 -21.33 36.31
N GLY A 192 23.83 -22.36 37.08
CA GLY A 192 25.03 -23.22 37.06
C GLY A 192 26.30 -22.51 37.52
N ILE A 193 26.17 -21.57 38.46
CA ILE A 193 27.33 -20.76 38.93
C ILE A 193 28.10 -21.51 40.00
N THR A 194 27.42 -21.97 41.05
CA THR A 194 28.03 -22.84 42.11
C THR A 194 26.91 -23.61 42.81
N GLU A 195 27.22 -24.87 43.16
CA GLU A 195 26.43 -25.71 44.03
C GLU A 195 27.03 -25.79 45.46
N ASN A 196 28.23 -25.25 45.67
CA ASN A 196 28.89 -25.22 46.97
C ASN A 196 28.33 -24.08 47.84
N ILE A 197 27.06 -24.24 48.24
CA ILE A 197 26.32 -23.25 48.99
C ILE A 197 26.03 -23.82 50.39
N LYS A 198 26.41 -23.06 51.38
CA LYS A 198 26.06 -23.27 52.77
C LYS A 198 25.06 -22.18 53.23
N TYR A 199 24.32 -22.48 54.28
CA TYR A 199 23.28 -21.61 54.77
C TYR A 199 23.36 -21.52 56.31
N PHE A 200 23.29 -20.32 56.83
CA PHE A 200 23.23 -20.08 58.25
C PHE A 200 21.78 -20.26 58.70
N ASN A 201 21.47 -21.42 59.29
CA ASN A 201 20.13 -21.86 59.63
C ASN A 201 19.76 -21.59 61.07
N LEU A 202 19.16 -20.47 61.37
CA LEU A 202 18.63 -20.12 62.67
C LEU A 202 17.19 -20.65 62.87
N ALA A 203 16.38 -20.63 61.80
CA ALA A 203 14.95 -20.79 61.92
C ALA A 203 14.46 -22.18 62.40
N GLU A 204 15.13 -23.26 62.00
CA GLU A 204 14.64 -24.60 62.30
C GLU A 204 15.10 -25.16 63.60
N ARG A 205 16.30 -24.78 64.11
CA ARG A 205 16.91 -25.38 65.28
C ARG A 205 16.98 -24.44 66.49
N PHE A 206 16.99 -23.09 66.22
CA PHE A 206 17.33 -22.16 67.30
C PHE A 206 16.47 -20.91 67.34
N ASN A 207 15.33 -20.88 66.63
CA ASN A 207 14.44 -19.72 66.50
C ASN A 207 13.95 -19.16 67.89
N GLU A 208 13.91 -20.02 68.92
CA GLU A 208 13.53 -19.61 70.30
C GLU A 208 14.64 -18.83 71.01
N HIS A 209 15.87 -18.87 70.53
CA HIS A 209 17.01 -18.22 71.13
C HIS A 209 17.40 -16.88 70.49
N PHE A 210 17.14 -16.75 69.18
CA PHE A 210 17.43 -15.51 68.46
C PHE A 210 16.18 -14.70 68.22
N ALA A 211 16.23 -13.43 68.56
CA ALA A 211 15.11 -12.52 68.39
C ALA A 211 14.64 -12.47 66.90
N SER A 212 13.36 -12.18 66.68
CA SER A 212 12.84 -11.87 65.33
C SER A 212 13.56 -10.67 64.75
N ALA A 213 13.96 -10.75 63.47
CA ALA A 213 14.79 -9.75 62.75
C ALA A 213 16.21 -9.55 63.36
N TRP A 214 16.71 -10.52 64.14
CA TRP A 214 18.09 -10.54 64.56
C TRP A 214 19.03 -10.66 63.34
N ASP A 215 20.08 -9.86 63.30
CA ASP A 215 21.12 -9.89 62.30
C ASP A 215 22.49 -10.16 62.96
N ILE A 216 23.52 -10.54 62.15
CA ILE A 216 24.82 -10.91 62.69
C ILE A 216 25.56 -9.77 63.39
N ALA A 217 25.13 -8.53 63.29
CA ALA A 217 25.70 -7.34 63.93
C ALA A 217 24.94 -6.96 65.18
N ASP A 218 23.92 -7.73 65.62
CA ASP A 218 23.24 -7.56 66.88
C ASP A 218 23.92 -8.35 68.01
N GLU A 219 23.60 -8.10 69.27
CA GLU A 219 24.10 -8.86 70.40
C GLU A 219 23.73 -10.33 70.27
N PHE A 220 24.65 -11.22 70.50
CA PHE A 220 24.39 -12.66 70.55
C PHE A 220 23.64 -13.00 71.84
N PRO A 221 22.65 -13.89 71.79
CA PRO A 221 21.97 -14.36 72.96
C PRO A 221 22.89 -15.02 73.98
N GLU A 222 22.49 -15.10 75.24
CA GLU A 222 23.23 -15.80 76.29
C GLU A 222 23.62 -17.23 75.86
N ASN A 223 24.84 -17.60 76.05
CA ASN A 223 25.41 -18.91 75.69
C ASN A 223 25.79 -19.06 74.19
N TYR A 224 25.69 -18.01 73.36
CA TYR A 224 26.13 -18.04 71.95
C TYR A 224 27.16 -16.96 71.74
N ASN A 225 28.15 -17.25 70.91
CA ASN A 225 29.15 -16.29 70.49
C ASN A 225 29.46 -16.45 68.99
N ILE A 226 30.14 -15.49 68.41
CA ILE A 226 30.42 -15.49 66.97
C ILE A 226 31.26 -16.71 66.59
N GLU A 227 32.25 -17.07 67.36
CA GLU A 227 33.23 -18.13 67.06
C GLU A 227 32.54 -19.48 66.99
N ASP A 228 31.72 -19.80 67.98
CA ASP A 228 30.97 -21.09 68.01
C ASP A 228 29.81 -21.15 67.01
N THR A 229 29.19 -20.01 66.78
CA THR A 229 27.96 -19.92 65.92
C THR A 229 28.35 -19.85 64.44
N LEU A 230 29.35 -19.05 64.07
CA LEU A 230 29.67 -18.74 62.67
C LEU A 230 31.04 -19.35 62.24
N ALA A 231 31.57 -20.32 62.99
CA ALA A 231 32.70 -21.12 62.54
C ALA A 231 32.36 -21.96 61.31
N PRO A 232 33.29 -22.17 60.34
CA PRO A 232 33.02 -22.94 59.13
C PRO A 232 32.44 -24.35 59.35
N GLN A 233 32.80 -24.93 60.49
CA GLN A 233 32.31 -26.25 60.93
C GLN A 233 31.15 -26.20 61.94
N SER A 234 30.58 -25.03 62.16
CA SER A 234 29.49 -24.85 63.13
C SER A 234 28.26 -25.66 62.71
N ILE A 235 27.51 -26.17 63.69
CA ILE A 235 26.23 -26.85 63.49
C ILE A 235 25.11 -25.93 62.93
N PHE A 236 25.32 -24.61 63.01
CA PHE A 236 24.45 -23.61 62.42
C PHE A 236 24.69 -23.43 60.92
N ILE A 237 25.83 -23.88 60.39
CA ILE A 237 26.21 -23.78 58.99
C ILE A 237 25.88 -25.11 58.32
N ALA A 238 24.75 -25.21 57.67
CA ALA A 238 24.31 -26.39 56.94
C ALA A 238 24.54 -26.28 55.44
N HIS A 239 24.67 -27.43 54.75
CA HIS A 239 24.61 -27.41 53.27
C HIS A 239 23.26 -26.95 52.84
N TYR A 240 23.18 -26.07 51.87
CA TYR A 240 21.93 -25.48 51.42
C TYR A 240 20.91 -26.52 50.93
N LYS A 241 21.33 -27.59 50.26
CA LYS A 241 20.52 -28.71 49.84
C LYS A 241 19.69 -29.38 50.98
N ASP A 242 20.24 -29.34 52.22
CA ASP A 242 19.65 -29.96 53.40
C ASP A 242 18.64 -29.06 54.09
N VAL A 243 18.68 -27.76 53.82
CA VAL A 243 17.82 -26.70 54.41
C VAL A 243 16.94 -26.01 53.40
N LYS A 244 16.93 -26.48 52.16
CA LYS A 244 16.18 -25.89 51.04
C LYS A 244 14.66 -25.95 51.32
N ASP A 245 14.01 -24.83 51.41
CA ASP A 245 12.55 -24.76 51.48
C ASP A 245 11.94 -24.89 50.09
N ASN A 246 11.28 -26.01 49.85
CA ASN A 246 10.69 -26.29 48.56
C ASN A 246 9.45 -25.42 48.25
N LEU A 247 8.76 -24.89 49.26
CA LEU A 247 7.63 -23.99 49.07
C LEU A 247 8.12 -22.60 48.62
N ILE A 248 9.11 -22.07 49.33
CA ILE A 248 9.77 -20.82 48.96
C ILE A 248 10.39 -20.92 47.56
N TRP A 249 11.00 -22.06 47.24
CA TRP A 249 11.58 -22.26 45.88
C TRP A 249 10.50 -22.20 44.79
N LYS A 250 9.38 -22.81 44.99
CA LYS A 250 8.28 -22.77 44.04
C LYS A 250 7.73 -21.35 43.87
N GLU A 251 7.62 -20.60 44.95
CA GLU A 251 7.24 -19.21 44.89
C GLU A 251 8.24 -18.36 44.09
N ILE A 252 9.56 -18.56 44.36
CA ILE A 252 10.61 -17.85 43.63
C ILE A 252 10.60 -18.19 42.13
N GLU A 253 10.39 -19.46 41.78
CA GLU A 253 10.28 -19.93 40.42
C GLU A 253 9.11 -19.26 39.69
N GLU A 254 7.95 -19.19 40.36
CA GLU A 254 6.76 -18.52 39.84
C GLU A 254 6.95 -17.00 39.67
N GLU A 255 7.63 -16.34 40.62
CA GLU A 255 7.97 -14.92 40.51
C GLU A 255 8.97 -14.64 39.38
N GLU A 256 9.98 -15.49 39.22
CA GLU A 256 10.96 -15.39 38.16
C GLU A 256 10.34 -15.60 36.77
N GLU A 257 9.49 -16.62 36.63
CA GLU A 257 8.75 -16.83 35.39
C GLU A 257 7.90 -15.59 35.03
N LYS A 258 7.15 -15.05 35.99
CA LYS A 258 6.36 -13.81 35.78
C LYS A 258 7.25 -12.62 35.37
N ARG A 259 8.42 -12.49 35.99
CA ARG A 259 9.40 -11.46 35.69
C ARG A 259 9.93 -11.60 34.27
N ILE A 260 10.36 -12.80 33.90
CA ILE A 260 10.86 -13.10 32.54
C ILE A 260 9.79 -12.83 31.49
N GLU A 261 8.55 -13.28 31.75
CA GLU A 261 7.41 -13.01 30.85
C GLU A 261 7.16 -11.51 30.66
N LYS A 262 7.22 -10.74 31.76
CA LYS A 262 7.04 -9.29 31.71
C LYS A 262 8.18 -8.61 30.93
N GLU A 263 9.43 -9.00 31.16
CA GLU A 263 10.57 -8.50 30.40
C GLU A 263 10.50 -8.86 28.93
N THR A 264 10.10 -10.10 28.64
CA THR A 264 9.87 -10.56 27.27
C THR A 264 8.78 -9.74 26.60
N ALA A 265 7.65 -9.53 27.28
CA ALA A 265 6.57 -8.69 26.77
C ALA A 265 7.03 -7.24 26.54
N GLN A 266 7.83 -6.66 27.46
CA GLN A 266 8.41 -5.33 27.30
C GLN A 266 9.41 -5.21 26.15
N ASN A 267 10.16 -6.27 25.86
CA ASN A 267 11.05 -6.32 24.70
C ASN A 267 10.25 -6.42 23.40
N LEU A 268 9.22 -7.26 23.39
CA LEU A 268 8.33 -7.45 22.26
C LEU A 268 7.45 -6.20 22.01
N SER A 269 7.11 -5.44 23.06
CA SER A 269 6.33 -4.20 22.91
C SER A 269 6.98 -3.17 21.99
N LYS A 270 8.32 -3.21 21.85
CA LYS A 270 9.07 -2.35 20.93
C LYS A 270 8.89 -2.75 19.45
N SER A 271 8.44 -3.97 19.22
CA SER A 271 8.30 -4.55 17.89
C SER A 271 6.88 -4.52 17.35
N TYR A 272 5.90 -4.20 18.19
CA TYR A 272 4.49 -4.23 17.84
C TYR A 272 3.77 -2.94 18.21
N CYS A 273 2.66 -2.69 17.50
CA CYS A 273 1.71 -1.62 17.78
C CYS A 273 0.28 -2.18 17.70
N TYR A 274 -0.57 -1.83 18.64
CA TYR A 274 -2.00 -2.13 18.55
C TYR A 274 -2.72 -1.05 17.77
N VAL A 275 -3.49 -1.44 16.77
CA VAL A 275 -4.28 -0.53 15.92
C VAL A 275 -5.76 -0.71 16.26
N MET A 276 -6.35 0.33 16.86
CA MET A 276 -7.72 0.29 17.38
C MET A 276 -8.78 0.15 16.26
N ALA A 277 -8.57 0.80 15.12
CA ALA A 277 -9.54 0.83 14.02
C ALA A 277 -9.91 -0.56 13.49
N ASN A 278 -8.98 -1.50 13.47
CA ASN A 278 -9.20 -2.88 12.99
C ASN A 278 -9.04 -3.95 14.07
N ASP A 279 -8.83 -3.56 15.33
CA ASP A 279 -8.59 -4.47 16.48
C ASP A 279 -7.51 -5.51 16.19
N MET A 280 -6.37 -5.08 15.64
CA MET A 280 -5.25 -5.95 15.28
C MET A 280 -3.90 -5.39 15.76
N PHE A 281 -2.90 -6.24 15.81
CA PHE A 281 -1.52 -5.87 16.07
C PHE A 281 -0.74 -5.79 14.76
N ASN A 282 0.05 -4.75 14.61
CA ASN A 282 0.99 -4.62 13.49
C ASN A 282 2.41 -4.83 13.99
N LYS A 283 3.22 -5.55 13.22
CA LYS A 283 4.67 -5.61 13.44
C LYS A 283 5.29 -4.34 12.86
N LEU A 284 5.86 -3.51 13.72
CA LEU A 284 6.46 -2.23 13.33
C LEU A 284 7.52 -2.42 12.24
N GLY A 285 7.46 -1.61 11.19
CA GLY A 285 8.33 -1.72 10.03
C GLY A 285 7.88 -2.74 8.99
N SER A 286 6.66 -3.29 9.12
CA SER A 286 6.05 -4.17 8.13
C SER A 286 4.60 -3.78 7.86
N ALA A 287 4.02 -4.32 6.78
CA ALA A 287 2.59 -4.20 6.49
C ALA A 287 1.76 -5.35 7.09
N GLU A 288 2.37 -6.20 7.92
CA GLU A 288 1.73 -7.38 8.48
C GLU A 288 0.85 -7.04 9.69
N PHE A 289 -0.37 -7.56 9.69
CA PHE A 289 -1.32 -7.46 10.79
C PHE A 289 -1.63 -8.82 11.36
N TYR A 290 -1.68 -8.91 12.68
CA TYR A 290 -1.95 -10.13 13.43
C TYR A 290 -3.18 -9.97 14.30
N GLN A 291 -4.07 -10.94 14.27
CA GLN A 291 -5.12 -11.08 15.28
C GLN A 291 -4.51 -11.48 16.63
N LYS A 292 -5.19 -11.18 17.74
CA LYS A 292 -4.74 -11.55 19.10
C LYS A 292 -4.28 -13.00 19.20
N GLN A 293 -5.11 -13.92 18.70
CA GLN A 293 -4.81 -15.34 18.76
C GLN A 293 -3.58 -15.73 17.92
N GLN A 294 -3.41 -15.13 16.74
CA GLN A 294 -2.25 -15.38 15.88
C GLN A 294 -0.96 -14.95 16.56
N LEU A 295 -0.95 -13.72 17.13
CA LEU A 295 0.21 -13.18 17.82
C LEU A 295 0.56 -13.99 19.08
N ASN A 296 -0.46 -14.39 19.86
CA ASN A 296 -0.27 -15.23 21.03
C ASN A 296 0.29 -16.61 20.66
N ASN A 297 -0.21 -17.24 19.60
CA ASN A 297 0.29 -18.52 19.12
C ASN A 297 1.73 -18.44 18.63
N TYR A 298 2.08 -17.35 17.92
CA TYR A 298 3.42 -17.13 17.42
C TYR A 298 4.46 -17.04 18.55
N HIS A 299 4.10 -16.38 19.67
CA HIS A 299 4.99 -16.19 20.83
C HIS A 299 4.69 -17.15 22.01
N LYS A 300 3.90 -18.20 21.80
CA LYS A 300 3.51 -19.13 22.88
C LYS A 300 4.69 -19.80 23.58
N HIS A 301 5.79 -20.00 22.85
CA HIS A 301 7.02 -20.59 23.43
C HIS A 301 7.76 -19.64 24.38
N GLN A 302 7.51 -18.33 24.31
CA GLN A 302 8.14 -17.30 25.12
C GLN A 302 7.28 -16.87 26.31
N ILE A 303 5.96 -17.06 26.24
CA ILE A 303 4.99 -16.69 27.28
C ILE A 303 4.27 -17.97 27.68
N LYS A 304 4.57 -18.50 28.87
CA LYS A 304 4.01 -19.76 29.39
C LYS A 304 2.69 -19.54 30.14
N ARG A 305 2.57 -18.43 30.85
CA ARG A 305 1.41 -18.08 31.68
C ARG A 305 0.70 -16.85 31.13
N GLY A 306 -0.56 -16.97 30.81
CA GLY A 306 -1.33 -15.89 30.19
C GLY A 306 -1.12 -15.76 28.69
N THR A 307 -1.28 -14.56 28.16
CA THR A 307 -1.09 -14.25 26.74
C THR A 307 -0.22 -13.01 26.53
N LEU A 308 0.59 -13.02 25.48
CA LEU A 308 1.39 -11.87 25.12
C LEU A 308 0.52 -10.61 24.93
N THR A 309 -0.60 -10.75 24.23
CA THR A 309 -1.48 -9.61 23.92
C THR A 309 -2.08 -8.98 25.19
N ASP A 310 -2.38 -9.76 26.21
CA ASP A 310 -2.88 -9.23 27.49
C ASP A 310 -1.79 -8.49 28.25
N LEU A 311 -0.55 -8.99 28.23
CA LEU A 311 0.60 -8.31 28.83
C LEU A 311 0.89 -6.99 28.11
N LEU A 312 0.88 -6.99 26.77
CA LEU A 312 1.07 -5.79 25.96
C LEU A 312 -0.04 -4.75 26.21
N LEU A 313 -1.30 -5.17 26.22
CA LEU A 313 -2.43 -4.25 26.39
C LEU A 313 -2.55 -3.70 27.81
N LYS A 314 -2.01 -4.39 28.82
CA LYS A 314 -1.92 -3.90 30.21
C LYS A 314 -0.79 -2.87 30.40
N ASP A 315 0.22 -2.89 29.54
CA ASP A 315 1.31 -1.94 29.58
C ASP A 315 0.81 -0.55 29.12
N PRO A 316 0.81 0.50 29.97
CA PRO A 316 0.39 1.83 29.58
C PRO A 316 1.30 2.46 28.52
N ASP A 317 2.55 2.05 28.45
CA ASP A 317 3.56 2.58 27.54
C ASP A 317 3.58 1.83 26.19
N PHE A 318 2.78 0.78 26.06
CA PHE A 318 2.68 0.02 24.81
C PHE A 318 2.10 0.89 23.68
N ALA A 319 2.71 0.81 22.49
CA ALA A 319 2.33 1.58 21.34
C ALA A 319 0.90 1.27 20.87
N ARG A 320 0.07 2.30 20.77
CA ARG A 320 -1.31 2.23 20.27
C ARG A 320 -1.52 3.30 19.23
N ALA A 321 -2.15 2.93 18.12
CA ALA A 321 -2.57 3.85 17.07
C ALA A 321 -4.09 3.79 16.90
N GLU A 322 -4.74 4.92 16.64
CA GLU A 322 -6.17 4.98 16.36
C GLU A 322 -6.50 4.29 15.04
N THR A 323 -5.65 4.51 14.04
CA THR A 323 -5.73 3.92 12.69
C THR A 323 -4.35 3.82 12.07
N PHE A 324 -4.29 3.44 10.80
CA PHE A 324 -3.04 3.35 10.05
C PHE A 324 -3.13 4.02 8.68
N THR A 325 -1.98 4.28 8.06
CA THR A 325 -1.83 4.78 6.69
C THR A 325 -0.64 4.09 6.01
N THR A 326 -0.56 4.22 4.68
CA THR A 326 0.50 3.64 3.85
C THR A 326 1.22 4.71 3.03
N SER A 327 1.23 5.93 3.54
CA SER A 327 1.69 7.08 2.77
C SER A 327 3.20 7.21 2.75
N ALA A 328 3.79 7.14 1.55
CA ALA A 328 5.20 7.43 1.33
C ALA A 328 5.61 8.90 1.61
N LYS A 329 4.62 9.78 1.82
CA LYS A 329 4.85 11.18 2.20
C LYS A 329 5.42 11.34 3.61
N TYR A 330 5.15 10.36 4.48
CA TYR A 330 5.57 10.39 5.87
C TYR A 330 6.55 9.26 6.16
N LYS A 331 7.41 9.47 7.17
CA LYS A 331 8.29 8.40 7.62
C LYS A 331 7.49 7.23 8.20
N PRO A 332 7.98 5.99 8.07
CA PRO A 332 7.39 4.83 8.71
C PRO A 332 7.29 4.97 10.23
N GLY A 333 6.32 4.29 10.83
CA GLY A 333 6.13 4.26 12.27
C GLY A 333 4.99 5.15 12.77
N LEU A 334 5.01 5.47 14.05
CA LEU A 334 3.96 6.23 14.71
C LEU A 334 4.06 7.72 14.38
N ILE A 335 2.95 8.30 13.94
CA ILE A 335 2.82 9.72 13.62
C ILE A 335 1.80 10.33 14.56
N LYS A 336 2.19 11.36 15.31
CA LYS A 336 1.27 12.15 16.13
C LYS A 336 0.66 13.26 15.30
N ILE A 337 -0.64 13.25 15.15
CA ILE A 337 -1.44 14.25 14.46
C ILE A 337 -1.98 15.24 15.48
N ASN A 338 -1.64 16.51 15.31
CA ASN A 338 -2.08 17.60 16.19
C ASN A 338 -2.98 18.62 15.46
N ARG A 339 -3.20 18.44 14.16
CA ARG A 339 -4.00 19.36 13.32
C ARG A 339 -4.81 18.57 12.29
N PRO A 340 -6.04 18.99 12.01
CA PRO A 340 -6.83 18.44 10.89
C PRO A 340 -6.09 18.57 9.55
N GLY A 341 -6.35 17.64 8.64
CA GLY A 341 -5.86 17.72 7.25
C GLY A 341 -4.41 17.27 7.00
N ILE A 342 -3.63 16.92 8.03
CA ILE A 342 -2.28 16.34 7.86
C ILE A 342 -2.40 14.95 7.25
N ILE A 343 -3.21 14.09 7.85
CA ILE A 343 -3.62 12.80 7.28
C ILE A 343 -5.14 12.85 7.12
N PRO A 344 -5.67 12.57 5.93
CA PRO A 344 -7.11 12.58 5.71
C PRO A 344 -7.86 11.71 6.74
N LEU A 345 -9.03 12.17 7.17
CA LEU A 345 -9.90 11.53 8.15
C LEU A 345 -9.42 11.57 9.61
N ILE A 346 -8.24 12.12 9.89
CA ILE A 346 -7.70 12.16 11.24
C ILE A 346 -7.43 13.61 11.63
N ASN A 347 -8.16 14.07 12.65
CA ASN A 347 -8.04 15.44 13.15
C ASN A 347 -7.02 15.57 14.27
N ASN A 348 -6.93 14.55 15.12
CA ASN A 348 -6.01 14.47 16.26
C ASN A 348 -5.79 12.98 16.59
N GLY A 349 -4.63 12.62 17.10
CA GLY A 349 -4.35 11.27 17.56
C GLY A 349 -3.03 10.69 17.05
N ILE A 350 -2.86 9.40 17.23
CA ILE A 350 -1.69 8.65 16.79
C ILE A 350 -2.08 7.73 15.63
N VAL A 351 -1.34 7.83 14.53
CA VAL A 351 -1.51 7.03 13.32
C VAL A 351 -0.26 6.22 13.07
N LEU A 352 -0.44 4.95 12.75
CA LEU A 352 0.66 4.09 12.33
C LEU A 352 0.86 4.20 10.82
N ASN A 353 2.02 4.64 10.36
CA ASN A 353 2.39 4.56 8.96
C ASN A 353 3.15 3.26 8.69
N ILE A 354 2.53 2.36 7.95
CA ILE A 354 3.09 1.04 7.59
C ILE A 354 3.81 1.04 6.24
N TYR A 355 4.06 2.21 5.65
CA TYR A 355 4.84 2.34 4.43
C TYR A 355 6.26 1.77 4.62
N ILE A 356 6.72 0.98 3.66
CA ILE A 356 8.07 0.40 3.64
C ILE A 356 8.90 1.14 2.59
N PRO A 357 9.89 1.96 2.98
CA PRO A 357 10.73 2.66 2.03
C PRO A 357 11.58 1.70 1.19
N ASN A 358 11.79 2.03 -0.08
CA ASN A 358 12.80 1.35 -0.86
C ASN A 358 14.20 1.62 -0.27
N TYR A 359 15.01 0.59 -0.14
CA TYR A 359 16.38 0.69 0.36
C TYR A 359 17.37 1.21 -0.69
N LEU A 360 16.99 1.17 -1.98
CA LEU A 360 17.85 1.58 -3.08
C LEU A 360 18.01 3.10 -3.13
N ILE A 361 19.24 3.53 -3.33
CA ILE A 361 19.59 4.95 -3.47
C ILE A 361 19.81 5.26 -4.96
N GLU A 362 19.28 6.41 -5.41
CA GLU A 362 19.46 6.87 -6.78
C GLU A 362 20.94 7.05 -7.15
N LYS A 363 21.36 6.46 -8.28
CA LYS A 363 22.72 6.55 -8.79
C LYS A 363 22.71 6.66 -10.30
N LYS A 364 23.41 7.63 -10.87
CA LYS A 364 23.49 7.82 -12.33
C LYS A 364 24.05 6.57 -13.01
N GLY A 365 23.39 6.12 -14.09
CA GLY A 365 23.79 4.97 -14.89
C GLY A 365 23.14 4.99 -16.27
N ASP A 366 23.55 4.10 -17.15
CA ASP A 366 23.02 4.02 -18.52
C ASP A 366 21.77 3.15 -18.55
N VAL A 367 20.64 3.78 -18.75
CA VAL A 367 19.32 3.14 -18.87
C VAL A 367 18.77 3.19 -20.31
N LYS A 368 19.54 3.80 -21.23
CA LYS A 368 19.08 4.16 -22.58
C LYS A 368 18.50 2.96 -23.33
N PHE A 369 19.12 1.80 -23.27
CA PHE A 369 18.68 0.63 -24.03
C PHE A 369 17.27 0.14 -23.62
N ILE A 370 16.88 0.29 -22.33
CA ILE A 370 15.53 -0.04 -21.82
C ILE A 370 14.54 1.04 -22.23
N ILE A 371 14.91 2.29 -22.09
CA ILE A 371 14.05 3.43 -22.45
C ILE A 371 13.77 3.45 -23.95
N ASP A 372 14.80 3.29 -24.79
CA ASP A 372 14.67 3.18 -26.25
C ASP A 372 13.78 1.98 -26.67
N PHE A 373 13.81 0.90 -25.92
CA PHE A 373 12.92 -0.23 -26.14
C PHE A 373 11.45 0.14 -25.90
N PHE A 374 11.13 0.79 -24.79
CA PHE A 374 9.75 1.19 -24.52
C PHE A 374 9.27 2.30 -25.45
N ILE A 375 10.13 3.23 -25.85
CA ILE A 375 9.83 4.24 -26.88
C ILE A 375 9.44 3.54 -28.19
N TRP A 376 10.23 2.53 -28.62
CA TRP A 376 9.93 1.77 -29.83
C TRP A 376 8.63 0.96 -29.67
N LEU A 377 8.41 0.33 -28.52
CA LEU A 377 7.28 -0.55 -28.26
C LEU A 377 5.94 0.21 -28.23
N ILE A 378 5.88 1.30 -27.49
CA ILE A 378 4.66 2.04 -27.16
C ILE A 378 4.46 3.27 -28.06
N GLY A 379 5.53 3.78 -28.62
CA GLY A 379 5.60 5.04 -29.35
C GLY A 379 6.01 6.21 -28.44
N GLU A 380 6.83 7.10 -28.95
CA GLU A 380 7.49 8.14 -28.16
C GLU A 380 6.49 9.02 -27.37
N LYS A 381 5.46 9.55 -28.05
CA LYS A 381 4.48 10.46 -27.41
C LYS A 381 3.78 9.79 -26.21
N LYS A 382 3.38 8.54 -26.36
CA LYS A 382 2.69 7.77 -25.30
C LYS A 382 3.67 7.41 -24.18
N TRP A 383 4.89 6.98 -24.54
CA TRP A 383 5.91 6.64 -23.55
C TRP A 383 6.28 7.85 -22.68
N ARG A 384 6.44 9.05 -23.26
CA ARG A 384 6.72 10.26 -22.48
C ARG A 384 5.68 10.57 -21.41
N ILE A 385 4.42 10.22 -21.62
CA ILE A 385 3.38 10.36 -20.58
C ILE A 385 3.53 9.26 -19.51
N ILE A 386 3.86 8.03 -19.90
CA ILE A 386 4.10 6.93 -18.94
C ILE A 386 5.35 7.22 -18.11
N GLU A 387 6.43 7.73 -18.68
CA GLU A 387 7.63 8.16 -17.95
C GLU A 387 7.30 9.19 -16.87
N GLN A 388 6.52 10.20 -17.23
CA GLN A 388 6.09 11.21 -16.28
C GLN A 388 5.15 10.65 -15.21
N TRP A 389 4.30 9.65 -15.55
CA TRP A 389 3.45 8.95 -14.60
C TRP A 389 4.29 8.18 -13.56
N ILE A 390 5.37 7.53 -14.00
CA ILE A 390 6.32 6.84 -13.11
C ILE A 390 7.11 7.84 -12.27
N ALA A 391 7.66 8.87 -12.91
CA ALA A 391 8.41 9.92 -12.24
C ALA A 391 7.58 10.65 -11.17
N TYR A 392 6.29 10.88 -11.44
CA TYR A 392 5.38 11.53 -10.49
C TYR A 392 5.28 10.76 -9.18
N MET A 393 5.17 9.44 -9.22
CA MET A 393 5.11 8.62 -8.00
C MET A 393 6.39 8.65 -7.18
N LEU A 394 7.55 8.82 -7.83
CA LEU A 394 8.85 8.90 -7.17
C LEU A 394 9.15 10.30 -6.61
N ILE A 395 8.69 11.35 -7.29
CA ILE A 395 8.94 12.75 -6.92
C ILE A 395 7.90 13.26 -5.92
N TYR A 396 6.64 12.81 -6.07
CA TYR A 396 5.51 13.16 -5.19
C TYR A 396 4.96 11.92 -4.46
N PRO A 397 5.77 11.30 -3.59
CA PRO A 397 5.38 10.06 -2.94
C PRO A 397 4.16 10.28 -2.04
N GLY A 398 3.21 9.35 -2.11
CA GLY A 398 1.97 9.42 -1.34
C GLY A 398 0.90 10.33 -1.94
N GLU A 399 1.06 10.78 -3.19
CA GLU A 399 0.03 11.46 -3.94
C GLU A 399 -0.66 10.53 -4.94
N LYS A 400 -1.98 10.51 -4.92
CA LYS A 400 -2.82 9.69 -5.81
C LYS A 400 -2.89 10.27 -7.20
N ILE A 401 -2.62 9.45 -8.22
CA ILE A 401 -2.91 9.77 -9.63
C ILE A 401 -4.36 9.37 -9.91
N LYS A 402 -5.14 10.27 -10.54
CA LYS A 402 -6.58 10.11 -10.77
C LYS A 402 -6.94 9.36 -12.06
N TRP A 403 -5.96 8.75 -12.69
CA TRP A 403 -6.12 7.92 -13.88
C TRP A 403 -5.09 6.79 -13.93
N SER A 404 -5.41 5.78 -14.70
CA SER A 404 -4.62 4.55 -14.83
C SER A 404 -3.99 4.46 -16.21
N VAL A 405 -2.82 3.84 -16.30
CA VAL A 405 -2.21 3.42 -17.56
C VAL A 405 -2.79 2.07 -17.97
N VAL A 406 -3.22 1.94 -19.21
CA VAL A 406 -3.74 0.71 -19.80
C VAL A 406 -2.88 0.34 -21.00
N LEU A 407 -2.19 -0.80 -20.93
CA LEU A 407 -1.38 -1.34 -22.01
C LEU A 407 -2.04 -2.59 -22.57
N VAL A 408 -2.43 -2.53 -23.83
CA VAL A 408 -3.02 -3.65 -24.54
C VAL A 408 -2.08 -4.13 -25.64
N SER A 409 -2.01 -5.43 -25.84
CA SER A 409 -1.23 -6.04 -26.92
C SER A 409 -1.83 -7.39 -27.30
N ALA A 410 -2.14 -7.58 -28.55
CA ALA A 410 -2.60 -8.88 -29.06
C ALA A 410 -1.50 -9.95 -29.00
N VAL A 411 -0.23 -9.53 -29.02
CA VAL A 411 0.95 -10.40 -28.91
C VAL A 411 1.35 -10.54 -27.45
N GLU A 412 1.65 -11.74 -27.02
CA GLU A 412 2.18 -12.06 -25.70
C GLU A 412 3.70 -11.84 -25.62
N GLY A 413 4.22 -11.67 -24.41
CA GLY A 413 5.67 -11.55 -24.19
C GLY A 413 6.29 -10.23 -24.66
N VAL A 414 5.50 -9.21 -25.02
CA VAL A 414 5.98 -7.93 -25.57
C VAL A 414 6.77 -7.05 -24.59
N GLY A 415 6.92 -7.45 -23.31
CA GLY A 415 7.65 -6.67 -22.31
C GLY A 415 6.76 -5.96 -21.29
N LYS A 416 5.44 -6.17 -21.26
CA LYS A 416 4.55 -5.62 -20.21
C LYS A 416 5.02 -6.00 -18.81
N GLY A 417 5.42 -7.27 -18.59
CA GLY A 417 5.94 -7.74 -17.29
C GLY A 417 7.26 -7.07 -16.89
N LEU A 418 8.13 -6.74 -17.85
CA LEU A 418 9.37 -6.01 -17.56
C LEU A 418 9.07 -4.61 -16.98
N LEU A 419 8.03 -3.93 -17.48
CA LEU A 419 7.61 -2.64 -16.94
C LEU A 419 7.08 -2.78 -15.52
N ALA A 420 6.28 -3.82 -15.22
CA ALA A 420 5.83 -4.11 -13.86
C ALA A 420 7.03 -4.35 -12.92
N ARG A 421 8.02 -5.11 -13.36
CA ARG A 421 9.24 -5.35 -12.58
C ARG A 421 10.05 -4.09 -12.34
N ILE A 422 10.18 -3.22 -13.33
CA ILE A 422 10.79 -1.90 -13.15
C ILE A 422 10.09 -1.14 -12.01
N LEU A 423 8.75 -1.05 -12.05
CA LEU A 423 7.98 -0.38 -10.99
C LEU A 423 8.25 -0.98 -9.61
N SER A 424 8.30 -2.30 -9.50
CA SER A 424 8.59 -3.02 -8.26
C SER A 424 9.99 -2.69 -7.72
N ARG A 425 10.98 -2.66 -8.60
CA ARG A 425 12.37 -2.38 -8.20
C ARG A 425 12.59 -0.92 -7.79
N ILE A 426 11.98 0.02 -8.51
CA ILE A 426 12.18 1.46 -8.25
C ILE A 426 11.33 2.00 -7.09
N LEU A 427 10.15 1.44 -6.84
CA LEU A 427 9.27 1.86 -5.73
C LEU A 427 9.46 0.99 -4.47
N GLY A 428 10.08 -0.17 -4.59
CA GLY A 428 10.20 -1.20 -3.56
C GLY A 428 9.18 -2.32 -3.76
N ALA A 429 9.64 -3.57 -3.63
CA ALA A 429 8.83 -4.76 -3.88
C ALA A 429 7.59 -4.84 -2.96
N ASP A 430 7.71 -4.37 -1.73
CA ASP A 430 6.60 -4.33 -0.76
C ASP A 430 5.49 -3.34 -1.14
N ASN A 431 5.79 -2.37 -2.01
CA ASN A 431 4.89 -1.31 -2.42
C ASN A 431 4.21 -1.57 -3.77
N VAL A 432 4.59 -2.63 -4.48
CA VAL A 432 4.08 -2.94 -5.82
C VAL A 432 3.58 -4.37 -5.89
N ASN A 433 2.33 -4.55 -6.29
CA ASN A 433 1.83 -5.86 -6.65
C ASN A 433 1.94 -6.02 -8.17
N GLU A 434 2.94 -6.79 -8.61
CA GLU A 434 3.28 -6.98 -10.03
C GLU A 434 2.26 -7.84 -10.79
N ASN A 435 1.44 -8.63 -10.06
CA ASN A 435 0.53 -9.60 -10.68
C ASN A 435 -0.75 -9.77 -9.85
N ALA A 436 -1.59 -8.75 -9.88
CA ALA A 436 -2.88 -8.81 -9.21
C ALA A 436 -3.98 -9.23 -10.19
N ASN A 437 -4.89 -10.07 -9.69
CA ASN A 437 -6.12 -10.38 -10.44
C ASN A 437 -7.20 -9.34 -10.11
N TYR A 438 -7.98 -8.95 -11.09
CA TYR A 438 -9.10 -8.03 -10.91
C TYR A 438 -10.10 -8.49 -9.80
N LYS A 439 -10.31 -9.80 -9.66
CA LYS A 439 -11.16 -10.37 -8.60
C LYS A 439 -10.77 -9.91 -7.19
N HIS A 440 -9.50 -9.59 -6.98
CA HIS A 440 -9.03 -9.09 -5.69
C HIS A 440 -9.53 -7.66 -5.36
N LEU A 441 -9.86 -6.85 -6.38
CA LEU A 441 -10.44 -5.52 -6.17
C LEU A 441 -11.92 -5.56 -5.78
N VAL A 442 -12.67 -6.53 -6.33
CA VAL A 442 -14.11 -6.68 -6.09
C VAL A 442 -14.45 -7.64 -4.96
N ASN A 443 -13.46 -8.33 -4.40
CA ASN A 443 -13.66 -9.20 -3.26
C ASN A 443 -14.10 -8.43 -2.02
N THR A 444 -14.92 -9.08 -1.21
CA THR A 444 -15.39 -8.56 0.08
C THR A 444 -14.23 -8.22 1.02
N HIS A 445 -13.09 -8.91 0.88
CA HIS A 445 -11.87 -8.69 1.68
C HIS A 445 -10.76 -8.15 0.78
N ASN A 446 -10.56 -6.85 0.80
CA ASN A 446 -9.64 -6.11 -0.07
C ASN A 446 -8.33 -5.69 0.61
N THR A 447 -7.84 -6.49 1.56
CA THR A 447 -6.61 -6.21 2.31
C THR A 447 -5.34 -6.17 1.44
N LEU A 448 -5.40 -6.70 0.22
CA LEU A 448 -4.32 -6.64 -0.77
C LEU A 448 -3.90 -5.20 -1.13
N LEU A 449 -4.80 -4.24 -0.93
CA LEU A 449 -4.55 -2.83 -1.23
C LEU A 449 -3.73 -2.12 -0.13
N ILE A 450 -3.61 -2.76 1.04
CA ILE A 450 -2.87 -2.19 2.16
C ILE A 450 -1.37 -2.19 1.83
N GLY A 451 -0.76 -1.02 1.88
CA GLY A 451 0.67 -0.85 1.59
C GLY A 451 1.00 -0.75 0.09
N THR A 452 0.08 -1.07 -0.81
CA THR A 452 0.32 -1.08 -2.24
C THR A 452 0.26 0.33 -2.83
N GLN A 453 1.36 0.82 -3.39
CA GLN A 453 1.41 2.08 -4.17
C GLN A 453 1.04 1.87 -5.63
N VAL A 454 1.41 0.72 -6.21
CA VAL A 454 1.04 0.35 -7.58
C VAL A 454 0.48 -1.05 -7.60
N LEU A 455 -0.70 -1.16 -8.17
CA LEU A 455 -1.37 -2.43 -8.45
C LEU A 455 -1.35 -2.67 -9.96
N VAL A 456 -0.64 -3.70 -10.38
CA VAL A 456 -0.61 -4.14 -11.79
C VAL A 456 -1.66 -5.23 -11.95
N LEU A 457 -2.73 -4.91 -12.66
CA LEU A 457 -3.81 -5.85 -12.98
C LEU A 457 -3.50 -6.52 -14.31
N ASN A 458 -3.26 -7.82 -14.27
CA ASN A 458 -3.00 -8.63 -15.45
C ASN A 458 -4.26 -9.35 -15.92
N GLU A 459 -4.33 -9.60 -17.23
CA GLU A 459 -5.36 -10.41 -17.89
C GLU A 459 -6.79 -9.98 -17.56
N VAL A 460 -7.02 -8.67 -17.42
CA VAL A 460 -8.37 -8.18 -17.20
C VAL A 460 -9.20 -8.42 -18.44
N SER A 461 -10.20 -9.30 -18.36
CA SER A 461 -11.19 -9.50 -19.41
C SER A 461 -12.59 -9.12 -18.93
N LEU A 462 -13.41 -8.61 -19.84
CA LEU A 462 -14.81 -8.28 -19.54
C LEU A 462 -15.66 -9.52 -19.21
N GLY A 463 -15.16 -10.73 -19.52
CA GLY A 463 -15.82 -12.00 -19.20
C GLY A 463 -15.76 -12.38 -17.71
N ASP A 464 -14.85 -11.78 -16.95
CA ASP A 464 -14.66 -12.06 -15.52
C ASP A 464 -15.71 -11.40 -14.60
N PHE A 465 -16.62 -10.61 -15.14
CA PHE A 465 -17.60 -9.88 -14.35
C PHE A 465 -18.99 -10.54 -14.42
N LYS A 466 -19.66 -10.67 -13.27
CA LYS A 466 -21.08 -11.06 -13.21
C LYS A 466 -21.97 -10.10 -13.99
N SER A 467 -21.59 -8.81 -14.05
CA SER A 467 -22.09 -7.85 -15.03
C SER A 467 -20.94 -6.94 -15.48
N LYS A 468 -20.81 -6.72 -16.80
CA LYS A 468 -19.83 -5.80 -17.39
C LYS A 468 -19.86 -4.40 -16.76
N THR A 469 -21.02 -3.96 -16.36
CA THR A 469 -21.27 -2.63 -15.80
C THR A 469 -20.73 -2.49 -14.37
N GLU A 470 -20.92 -3.51 -13.52
CA GLU A 470 -20.51 -3.49 -12.12
C GLU A 470 -18.97 -3.44 -11.98
N GLY A 471 -18.29 -4.29 -12.72
CA GLY A 471 -16.82 -4.33 -12.70
C GLY A 471 -16.19 -3.05 -13.22
N THR A 472 -16.71 -2.52 -14.30
CA THR A 472 -16.25 -1.25 -14.87
C THR A 472 -16.46 -0.09 -13.89
N ASN A 473 -17.59 -0.04 -13.19
CA ASN A 473 -17.87 1.00 -12.21
C ASN A 473 -16.98 0.88 -10.97
N THR A 474 -16.74 -0.33 -10.48
CA THR A 474 -15.82 -0.56 -9.34
C THR A 474 -14.41 -0.07 -9.67
N LEU A 475 -13.88 -0.42 -10.84
CA LEU A 475 -12.58 0.03 -11.28
C LEU A 475 -12.52 1.57 -11.44
N LYS A 476 -13.54 2.16 -12.07
CA LYS A 476 -13.64 3.62 -12.26
C LYS A 476 -13.65 4.35 -10.92
N ASN A 477 -14.37 3.85 -9.93
CA ASN A 477 -14.43 4.44 -8.60
C ASN A 477 -13.10 4.29 -7.89
N PHE A 478 -12.51 3.12 -7.88
CA PHE A 478 -11.23 2.89 -7.23
C PHE A 478 -10.09 3.75 -7.81
N VAL A 479 -10.06 3.96 -9.13
CA VAL A 479 -9.08 4.85 -9.77
C VAL A 479 -9.26 6.30 -9.32
N ALA A 480 -10.49 6.78 -9.16
CA ALA A 480 -10.77 8.20 -8.92
C ALA A 480 -10.96 8.58 -7.46
N ASP A 481 -11.42 7.67 -6.62
CA ASP A 481 -11.80 7.97 -5.24
C ASP A 481 -10.58 8.20 -4.34
N ASP A 482 -10.72 9.17 -3.43
CA ASP A 482 -9.68 9.51 -2.46
C ASP A 482 -9.60 8.53 -1.30
N PHE A 483 -10.65 7.74 -1.09
CA PHE A 483 -10.77 6.80 0.02
C PHE A 483 -11.34 5.48 -0.47
N TYR A 484 -11.01 4.42 0.24
CA TYR A 484 -11.66 3.12 0.10
C TYR A 484 -11.95 2.52 1.47
N SER A 485 -12.92 1.63 1.52
CA SER A 485 -13.24 0.86 2.72
C SER A 485 -12.48 -0.45 2.69
N CYS A 486 -11.55 -0.63 3.64
CA CYS A 486 -10.80 -1.86 3.82
C CYS A 486 -11.54 -2.80 4.75
N ASN A 487 -11.80 -4.01 4.30
CA ASN A 487 -12.53 -5.02 5.04
C ASN A 487 -11.61 -6.18 5.44
N PHE A 488 -11.29 -6.26 6.73
CA PHE A 488 -10.57 -7.37 7.32
C PHE A 488 -11.56 -8.49 7.70
N LYS A 489 -11.23 -9.74 7.42
CA LYS A 489 -12.10 -10.87 7.75
C LYS A 489 -12.42 -10.91 9.26
N GLY A 490 -13.70 -10.76 9.60
CA GLY A 490 -14.18 -10.80 10.98
C GLY A 490 -13.79 -9.59 11.84
N LYS A 491 -13.45 -8.46 11.23
CA LYS A 491 -13.10 -7.22 11.90
C LYS A 491 -13.91 -6.03 11.38
N PRO A 492 -13.99 -4.91 12.13
CA PRO A 492 -14.62 -3.71 11.65
C PRO A 492 -13.99 -3.20 10.34
N MET A 493 -14.83 -2.68 9.46
CA MET A 493 -14.41 -2.06 8.21
C MET A 493 -13.71 -0.72 8.50
N VAL A 494 -12.53 -0.51 7.92
CA VAL A 494 -11.73 0.70 8.12
C VAL A 494 -11.71 1.52 6.83
N LYS A 495 -12.07 2.80 6.92
CA LYS A 495 -11.94 3.73 5.80
C LYS A 495 -10.50 4.25 5.74
N LEU A 496 -9.82 4.01 4.63
CA LEU A 496 -8.42 4.37 4.42
C LEU A 496 -8.26 5.33 3.23
N PRO A 497 -7.22 6.18 3.23
CA PRO A 497 -6.83 6.93 2.05
C PRO A 497 -6.45 5.98 0.91
N ASN A 498 -6.95 6.26 -0.29
CA ASN A 498 -6.60 5.51 -1.49
C ASN A 498 -5.34 6.12 -2.14
N LEU A 499 -4.21 5.51 -1.89
CA LEU A 499 -2.90 5.92 -2.43
C LEU A 499 -2.40 4.97 -3.53
N THR A 500 -3.19 3.95 -3.86
CA THR A 500 -2.83 2.93 -4.85
C THR A 500 -3.09 3.42 -6.26
N ASN A 501 -2.06 3.47 -7.10
CA ASN A 501 -2.16 3.73 -8.53
C ASN A 501 -2.37 2.41 -9.27
N ILE A 502 -3.07 2.43 -10.40
CA ILE A 502 -3.37 1.22 -11.16
C ILE A 502 -2.69 1.26 -12.52
N MET A 503 -2.10 0.15 -12.91
CA MET A 503 -1.67 -0.14 -14.26
C MET A 503 -2.38 -1.43 -14.72
N LEU A 504 -2.97 -1.42 -15.90
CA LEU A 504 -3.69 -2.56 -16.45
C LEU A 504 -2.95 -3.12 -17.66
N PHE A 505 -2.81 -4.44 -17.67
CA PHE A 505 -2.31 -5.18 -18.83
C PHE A 505 -3.38 -6.11 -19.37
N SER A 506 -3.55 -6.14 -20.66
CA SER A 506 -4.50 -7.05 -21.31
C SER A 506 -4.00 -7.48 -22.68
N ASN A 507 -4.55 -8.60 -23.14
CA ASN A 507 -4.47 -9.05 -24.51
C ASN A 507 -5.80 -8.80 -25.28
N ASP A 508 -6.86 -8.32 -24.58
CA ASP A 508 -8.12 -7.91 -25.18
C ASP A 508 -8.25 -6.38 -25.19
N GLU A 509 -8.47 -5.78 -26.35
CA GLU A 509 -8.66 -4.35 -26.50
C GLU A 509 -9.89 -3.85 -25.74
N ARG A 510 -10.87 -4.72 -25.48
CA ARG A 510 -12.10 -4.40 -24.75
C ARG A 510 -11.97 -4.49 -23.23
N VAL A 511 -10.77 -4.46 -22.72
CA VAL A 511 -10.43 -4.64 -21.30
C VAL A 511 -11.13 -3.66 -20.35
N VAL A 512 -11.42 -2.45 -20.82
CA VAL A 512 -12.15 -1.44 -20.06
C VAL A 512 -13.43 -1.08 -20.82
N GLY A 513 -14.58 -1.19 -20.17
CA GLY A 513 -15.87 -0.73 -20.72
C GLY A 513 -15.79 0.78 -20.96
N VAL A 514 -15.38 1.16 -22.17
CA VAL A 514 -15.13 2.54 -22.53
C VAL A 514 -16.43 3.15 -23.05
N SER A 515 -16.88 4.19 -22.39
CA SER A 515 -17.96 5.06 -22.87
C SER A 515 -17.37 6.39 -23.29
N GLN A 516 -18.10 7.11 -24.14
CA GLN A 516 -17.76 8.48 -24.50
C GLN A 516 -17.44 9.30 -23.22
N GLY A 517 -16.24 9.91 -23.14
CA GLY A 517 -15.77 10.62 -21.95
C GLY A 517 -14.99 9.78 -20.93
N ALA A 518 -14.42 8.64 -21.31
CA ALA A 518 -13.52 7.85 -20.46
C ALA A 518 -12.26 8.62 -20.09
N ARG A 519 -12.36 9.42 -19.01
CA ARG A 519 -11.31 10.35 -18.53
C ARG A 519 -10.33 9.73 -17.54
N ARG A 520 -10.50 8.42 -17.23
CA ARG A 520 -9.76 7.75 -16.16
C ARG A 520 -8.69 6.78 -16.66
N TYR A 521 -8.56 6.66 -17.98
CA TYR A 521 -7.65 5.70 -18.61
C TYR A 521 -6.76 6.37 -19.64
N PHE A 522 -5.44 6.25 -19.47
CA PHE A 522 -4.46 6.51 -20.49
C PHE A 522 -4.24 5.20 -21.26
N PHE A 523 -4.91 5.07 -22.40
CA PHE A 523 -4.98 3.83 -23.13
C PHE A 523 -3.92 3.78 -24.22
N CYS A 524 -3.14 2.70 -24.25
CA CYS A 524 -2.10 2.47 -25.25
C CYS A 524 -2.28 1.07 -25.84
N ASN A 525 -2.55 1.02 -27.14
CA ASN A 525 -2.54 -0.21 -27.91
C ASN A 525 -1.16 -0.43 -28.51
N ILE A 526 -0.52 -1.56 -28.18
CA ILE A 526 0.78 -1.97 -28.71
C ILE A 526 0.49 -2.79 -29.99
N THR A 527 0.70 -2.16 -31.13
CA THR A 527 0.42 -2.73 -32.46
C THR A 527 1.56 -3.51 -33.08
N LYS A 528 2.64 -3.76 -32.33
CA LYS A 528 3.82 -4.48 -32.79
C LYS A 528 3.49 -5.94 -33.08
N THR A 529 3.93 -6.44 -34.23
CA THR A 529 3.80 -7.84 -34.60
C THR A 529 4.81 -8.70 -33.86
N GLU A 530 4.58 -9.99 -33.80
CA GLU A 530 5.51 -10.96 -33.20
C GLU A 530 6.88 -10.92 -33.91
N GLU A 531 6.89 -10.82 -35.23
CA GLU A 531 8.12 -10.71 -36.04
C GLU A 531 8.92 -9.44 -35.72
N GLU A 532 8.25 -8.29 -35.58
CA GLU A 532 8.90 -7.04 -35.21
C GLU A 532 9.52 -7.13 -33.81
N ILE A 533 8.83 -7.78 -32.88
CA ILE A 533 9.31 -7.96 -31.50
C ILE A 533 10.53 -8.87 -31.49
N ILE A 534 10.48 -10.03 -32.16
CA ILE A 534 11.59 -10.95 -32.26
C ILE A 534 12.81 -10.25 -32.89
N LYS A 535 12.60 -9.50 -33.98
CA LYS A 535 13.67 -8.74 -34.65
C LYS A 535 14.29 -7.68 -33.74
N LYS A 536 13.48 -6.97 -32.95
CA LYS A 536 13.94 -5.90 -32.04
C LYS A 536 14.65 -6.45 -30.81
N THR A 537 14.17 -7.56 -30.27
CA THR A 537 14.65 -8.12 -29.00
C THR A 537 15.76 -9.12 -29.13
N ASN A 538 16.10 -9.60 -30.35
CA ASN A 538 17.12 -10.60 -30.66
C ASN A 538 17.47 -11.58 -29.52
N GLU A 539 18.25 -12.59 -29.76
CA GLU A 539 18.66 -13.53 -28.70
C GLU A 539 19.41 -12.80 -27.57
N GLY A 540 18.79 -12.69 -26.41
CA GLY A 540 19.42 -12.17 -25.18
C GLY A 540 18.95 -10.80 -24.69
N PHE A 541 18.18 -10.02 -25.47
CA PHE A 541 17.70 -8.70 -25.00
C PHE A 541 16.94 -8.79 -23.68
N TYR A 542 15.93 -9.66 -23.60
CA TYR A 542 15.14 -9.80 -22.38
C TYR A 542 15.99 -10.29 -21.21
N LYS A 543 16.90 -11.24 -21.42
CA LYS A 543 17.83 -11.70 -20.38
C LYS A 543 18.69 -10.55 -19.87
N LYS A 544 19.21 -9.71 -20.76
CA LYS A 544 19.99 -8.52 -20.39
C LYS A 544 19.12 -7.53 -19.62
N ALA A 545 17.91 -7.26 -20.10
CA ALA A 545 17.00 -6.31 -19.48
C ALA A 545 16.55 -6.75 -18.08
N TRP A 546 16.17 -8.01 -17.91
CA TRP A 546 15.82 -8.57 -16.61
C TRP A 546 16.99 -8.54 -15.62
N ASN A 547 18.18 -9.00 -16.05
CA ASN A 547 19.38 -8.94 -15.21
C ASN A 547 19.72 -7.52 -14.77
N PHE A 548 19.57 -6.55 -15.69
CA PHE A 548 19.81 -5.14 -15.36
C PHE A 548 18.78 -4.62 -14.35
N VAL A 549 17.50 -4.84 -14.58
CA VAL A 549 16.41 -4.38 -13.71
C VAL A 549 16.50 -5.05 -12.33
N ASP A 550 16.90 -6.31 -12.26
CA ASP A 550 17.02 -7.05 -11.00
C ASP A 550 18.29 -6.69 -10.22
N SER A 551 19.29 -6.14 -10.87
CA SER A 551 20.48 -5.65 -10.17
C SER A 551 20.19 -4.35 -9.40
N ASP A 552 20.85 -4.17 -8.26
CA ASP A 552 20.70 -2.94 -7.45
C ASP A 552 21.26 -1.72 -8.19
N GLU A 553 22.33 -1.90 -8.99
CA GLU A 553 22.92 -0.85 -9.81
C GLU A 553 21.95 -0.40 -10.92
N GLY A 554 21.33 -1.34 -11.62
CA GLY A 554 20.38 -1.03 -12.69
C GLY A 554 19.10 -0.38 -12.14
N ALA A 555 18.56 -0.91 -11.04
CA ALA A 555 17.41 -0.31 -10.38
C ALA A 555 17.73 1.09 -9.84
N SER A 556 18.90 1.31 -9.24
CA SER A 556 19.38 2.63 -8.80
C SER A 556 19.53 3.63 -9.96
N ALA A 557 19.99 3.14 -11.13
CA ALA A 557 20.08 3.95 -12.34
C ALA A 557 18.69 4.34 -12.87
N LEU A 558 17.72 3.44 -12.84
CA LEU A 558 16.34 3.73 -13.22
C LEU A 558 15.68 4.72 -12.24
N ILE A 559 15.93 4.60 -10.92
CA ILE A 559 15.46 5.58 -9.94
C ILE A 559 16.03 6.97 -10.27
N TYR A 560 17.33 7.05 -10.55
CA TYR A 560 17.97 8.32 -10.94
C TYR A 560 17.34 8.90 -12.19
N TYR A 561 17.17 8.09 -13.23
CA TYR A 561 16.57 8.52 -14.49
C TYR A 561 15.18 9.12 -14.27
N PHE A 562 14.27 8.37 -13.65
CA PHE A 562 12.90 8.86 -13.44
C PHE A 562 12.80 10.05 -12.50
N LYS A 563 13.70 10.18 -11.52
CA LYS A 563 13.67 11.31 -10.59
C LYS A 563 14.37 12.56 -11.08
N LYS A 564 15.41 12.42 -11.92
CA LYS A 564 16.31 13.53 -12.25
C LYS A 564 16.34 13.90 -13.73
N GLU A 565 16.07 12.93 -14.62
CA GLU A 565 16.16 13.17 -16.06
C GLU A 565 14.77 13.30 -16.72
N VAL A 566 13.72 12.74 -16.08
CA VAL A 566 12.34 12.89 -16.56
C VAL A 566 11.74 14.17 -16.00
N GLU A 567 11.42 15.12 -16.87
CA GLU A 567 10.74 16.36 -16.51
C GLU A 567 9.22 16.17 -16.46
N ILE A 568 8.60 16.57 -15.35
CA ILE A 568 7.14 16.61 -15.21
C ILE A 568 6.64 17.96 -15.71
N THR A 569 6.14 17.99 -16.94
CA THR A 569 5.74 19.23 -17.62
C THR A 569 4.46 19.85 -17.06
N LYS A 570 3.50 19.03 -16.60
CA LYS A 570 2.18 19.44 -16.08
C LYS A 570 1.77 18.60 -14.89
N PRO A 571 2.23 18.88 -13.66
CA PRO A 571 1.89 18.08 -12.48
C PRO A 571 0.39 17.96 -12.20
N GLU A 572 -0.39 18.99 -12.55
CA GLU A 572 -1.84 19.03 -12.37
C GLU A 572 -2.60 17.97 -13.19
N MET A 573 -2.01 17.51 -14.31
CA MET A 573 -2.68 16.48 -15.14
C MET A 573 -2.85 15.16 -14.39
N PHE A 574 -1.99 14.84 -13.41
CA PHE A 574 -2.09 13.59 -12.62
C PHE A 574 -3.26 13.61 -11.64
N LYS A 575 -3.78 14.80 -11.33
CA LYS A 575 -4.96 15.01 -10.46
C LYS A 575 -6.24 15.29 -11.27
N ALA A 576 -6.15 15.37 -12.58
CA ALA A 576 -7.24 15.69 -13.49
C ALA A 576 -7.64 14.50 -14.36
N ARG A 577 -7.91 14.73 -15.61
CA ARG A 577 -8.22 13.72 -16.63
C ARG A 577 -6.96 13.09 -17.19
N ALA A 578 -7.05 11.81 -17.57
CA ALA A 578 -6.01 11.18 -18.39
C ALA A 578 -5.85 11.96 -19.71
N PRO A 579 -4.63 12.13 -20.23
CA PRO A 579 -4.43 12.61 -21.58
C PRO A 579 -5.14 11.70 -22.59
N GLU A 580 -5.79 12.31 -23.58
CA GLU A 580 -6.51 11.58 -24.61
C GLU A 580 -5.52 10.92 -25.59
N THR A 581 -5.75 9.67 -25.98
CA THR A 581 -4.95 8.97 -26.98
C THR A 581 -5.84 8.63 -28.19
N ASP A 582 -5.21 8.55 -29.36
CA ASP A 582 -5.94 8.13 -30.55
C ASP A 582 -6.41 6.68 -30.41
N ASP A 583 -5.61 5.79 -29.80
CA ASP A 583 -6.00 4.42 -29.46
C ASP A 583 -7.30 4.37 -28.62
N LEU A 584 -7.48 5.31 -27.70
CA LEU A 584 -8.71 5.41 -26.90
C LEU A 584 -9.90 5.82 -27.76
N LYS A 585 -9.70 6.76 -28.68
CA LYS A 585 -10.75 7.20 -29.61
C LYS A 585 -11.17 6.04 -30.52
N ASP A 586 -10.20 5.31 -31.08
CA ASP A 586 -10.44 4.15 -31.91
C ASP A 586 -11.19 3.05 -31.14
N LEU A 587 -10.81 2.79 -29.90
CA LEU A 587 -11.50 1.84 -29.03
C LEU A 587 -12.94 2.27 -28.73
N ILE A 588 -13.16 3.56 -28.43
CA ILE A 588 -14.51 4.12 -28.23
C ILE A 588 -15.35 3.90 -29.50
N GLU A 589 -14.78 4.22 -30.65
CA GLU A 589 -15.46 4.04 -31.91
C GLU A 589 -15.78 2.58 -32.21
N GLN A 590 -14.82 1.66 -31.95
CA GLN A 590 -15.05 0.21 -32.11
C GLN A 590 -16.10 -0.32 -31.13
N SER A 591 -16.17 0.19 -29.92
CA SER A 591 -17.08 -0.28 -28.87
C SER A 591 -18.52 0.23 -29.01
N LYS A 592 -18.76 1.20 -29.89
CA LYS A 592 -20.10 1.68 -30.17
C LYS A 592 -20.97 0.55 -30.67
N HIS A 593 -22.20 0.48 -30.16
CA HIS A 593 -23.18 -0.48 -30.65
C HIS A 593 -23.38 -0.31 -32.17
N PRO A 594 -23.51 -1.40 -32.95
CA PRO A 594 -23.70 -1.31 -34.40
C PRO A 594 -24.83 -0.36 -34.82
N LEU A 595 -25.92 -0.35 -34.04
CA LEU A 595 -27.05 0.57 -34.26
C LEU A 595 -26.65 2.04 -34.02
N GLN A 596 -25.82 2.31 -32.99
CA GLN A 596 -25.32 3.66 -32.74
C GLN A 596 -24.43 4.14 -33.89
N LYS A 597 -23.56 3.30 -34.41
CA LYS A 597 -22.70 3.61 -35.57
C LYS A 597 -23.60 3.93 -36.79
N LYS A 598 -24.65 3.13 -36.97
CA LYS A 598 -25.62 3.38 -38.05
C LYS A 598 -26.36 4.72 -37.88
N LEU A 599 -26.84 5.03 -36.66
CA LEU A 599 -27.49 6.31 -36.37
C LEU A 599 -26.56 7.51 -36.64
N GLU A 600 -25.32 7.43 -36.16
CA GLU A 600 -24.29 8.47 -36.37
C GLU A 600 -23.99 8.62 -37.88
N HIS A 601 -23.85 7.52 -38.57
CA HIS A 601 -23.62 7.53 -40.03
C HIS A 601 -24.84 8.12 -40.77
N ASP A 602 -26.07 7.71 -40.43
CA ASP A 602 -27.28 8.19 -41.07
C ASP A 602 -27.52 9.69 -40.80
N LEU A 603 -27.08 10.18 -39.61
CA LEU A 603 -27.13 11.59 -39.23
C LEU A 603 -26.16 12.45 -40.05
N THR A 604 -24.96 11.94 -40.31
CA THR A 604 -23.88 12.70 -41.01
C THR A 604 -23.96 12.66 -42.52
N ARG A 605 -24.73 11.72 -43.10
CA ARG A 605 -24.88 11.53 -44.59
C ARG A 605 -26.37 11.45 -44.96
N PRO A 606 -27.03 12.56 -45.07
CA PRO A 606 -28.50 12.59 -45.33
C PRO A 606 -28.94 12.12 -46.70
N ASP A 607 -28.03 11.98 -47.69
CA ASP A 607 -28.41 11.94 -49.09
C ASP A 607 -28.48 10.54 -49.73
N HIS A 608 -28.29 9.44 -48.98
CA HIS A 608 -28.37 8.10 -49.54
C HIS A 608 -29.73 7.44 -49.32
N HIS A 609 -30.45 7.23 -50.44
CA HIS A 609 -31.74 6.52 -50.46
C HIS A 609 -31.59 5.06 -50.00
N HIS A 610 -32.50 4.64 -49.22
CA HIS A 610 -32.90 3.32 -48.69
C HIS A 610 -32.52 2.97 -47.24
N ARG A 611 -33.57 2.77 -46.44
CA ARG A 611 -33.56 2.25 -45.09
C ARG A 611 -32.88 3.14 -44.02
N LYS A 612 -33.11 4.50 -44.14
CA LYS A 612 -32.57 5.45 -43.21
C LYS A 612 -33.51 5.84 -42.13
N ILE A 613 -32.98 6.03 -40.93
CA ILE A 613 -33.73 6.59 -39.80
C ILE A 613 -33.93 8.09 -39.99
N PHE A 614 -32.91 8.77 -40.54
CA PHE A 614 -32.93 10.20 -40.86
C PHE A 614 -32.91 10.39 -42.40
N ASP A 615 -34.07 10.30 -43.04
CA ASP A 615 -34.21 10.45 -44.49
C ASP A 615 -34.44 11.93 -44.88
N TYR A 616 -34.60 12.16 -46.17
CA TYR A 616 -34.82 13.52 -46.70
C TYR A 616 -36.16 14.16 -46.25
N THR A 617 -37.09 13.38 -45.73
CA THR A 617 -38.41 13.88 -45.23
C THR A 617 -38.29 14.31 -43.75
N TRP A 618 -37.14 14.15 -43.13
CA TRP A 618 -36.90 14.54 -41.75
C TRP A 618 -36.38 15.98 -41.64
N CYS A 619 -37.02 16.79 -40.78
CA CYS A 619 -36.78 18.22 -40.65
C CYS A 619 -35.53 18.59 -39.80
N GLY A 620 -34.77 17.66 -39.28
CA GLY A 620 -33.65 17.92 -38.36
C GLY A 620 -34.04 17.90 -36.88
N LEU A 621 -35.32 17.94 -36.57
CA LEU A 621 -35.89 17.81 -35.22
C LEU A 621 -36.49 16.43 -35.03
N ILE A 622 -36.31 15.86 -33.83
CA ILE A 622 -36.89 14.55 -33.49
C ILE A 622 -37.25 14.49 -32.00
N THR A 623 -38.28 13.74 -31.67
CA THR A 623 -38.56 13.36 -30.29
C THR A 623 -37.95 11.99 -29.95
N PHE A 624 -37.89 11.66 -28.65
CA PHE A 624 -37.45 10.35 -28.21
C PHE A 624 -38.37 9.24 -28.74
N GLU A 625 -39.69 9.48 -28.63
CA GLU A 625 -40.74 8.54 -29.06
C GLU A 625 -40.61 8.25 -30.54
N GLU A 626 -40.46 9.31 -31.35
CA GLU A 626 -40.33 9.20 -32.81
C GLU A 626 -39.07 8.40 -33.21
N LEU A 627 -37.93 8.66 -32.56
CA LEU A 627 -36.72 7.91 -32.84
C LEU A 627 -36.88 6.44 -32.41
N ASN A 628 -37.50 6.18 -31.26
CA ASN A 628 -37.75 4.83 -30.78
C ASN A 628 -38.65 4.04 -31.72
N ASP A 629 -39.75 4.67 -32.24
CA ASP A 629 -40.64 4.05 -33.20
C ASP A 629 -39.93 3.77 -34.54
N LYS A 630 -39.17 4.70 -35.06
CA LYS A 630 -38.33 4.50 -36.25
C LYS A 630 -37.36 3.34 -36.09
N LEU A 631 -36.70 3.22 -34.91
CA LEU A 631 -35.84 2.13 -34.58
C LEU A 631 -36.55 0.78 -34.49
N ASN A 632 -37.72 0.74 -33.88
CA ASN A 632 -38.54 -0.46 -33.78
C ASN A 632 -38.98 -0.96 -35.17
N THR A 633 -39.42 -0.05 -36.02
CA THR A 633 -39.76 -0.37 -37.41
C THR A 633 -38.57 -0.88 -38.20
N THR A 634 -37.36 -0.36 -37.90
CA THR A 634 -36.11 -0.79 -38.53
C THR A 634 -35.70 -2.18 -38.00
N LYS A 635 -35.95 -2.55 -36.74
CA LYS A 635 -35.72 -3.89 -36.16
C LYS A 635 -36.40 -5.00 -36.94
N ASP A 636 -37.64 -4.74 -37.42
CA ASP A 636 -38.45 -5.73 -38.18
C ASP A 636 -37.91 -5.97 -39.59
N THR A 637 -37.16 -5.03 -40.15
CA THR A 637 -36.57 -5.13 -41.50
C THR A 637 -35.15 -5.67 -41.55
N TYR A 638 -34.46 -5.76 -40.41
CA TYR A 638 -33.09 -6.28 -40.31
C TYR A 638 -33.04 -7.75 -39.80
N ASP A 639 -32.08 -8.50 -40.28
CA ASP A 639 -31.84 -9.87 -39.84
C ASP A 639 -31.49 -9.87 -38.32
N LYS A 640 -32.43 -10.40 -37.51
CA LYS A 640 -32.34 -10.48 -36.05
C LYS A 640 -31.13 -11.30 -35.57
N SER A 641 -30.55 -12.12 -36.44
CA SER A 641 -29.37 -12.95 -36.09
C SER A 641 -28.05 -12.18 -36.05
N LYS A 642 -27.98 -10.98 -36.61
CA LYS A 642 -26.74 -10.19 -36.73
C LYS A 642 -26.57 -9.08 -35.71
N PHE A 643 -27.67 -8.73 -34.99
CA PHE A 643 -27.64 -7.62 -34.03
C PHE A 643 -28.27 -8.01 -32.69
N ASP A 644 -27.54 -7.84 -31.59
CA ASP A 644 -28.11 -7.92 -30.24
C ASP A 644 -28.89 -6.61 -29.93
N TRP A 645 -30.14 -6.58 -30.35
CA TRP A 645 -31.03 -5.44 -30.16
C TRP A 645 -31.39 -5.21 -28.68
N GLY A 646 -31.22 -6.21 -27.82
CA GLY A 646 -31.56 -6.15 -26.40
C GLY A 646 -30.68 -5.21 -25.59
N SER A 647 -29.47 -4.89 -26.10
CA SER A 647 -28.52 -4.00 -25.41
C SER A 647 -28.72 -2.52 -25.74
N PHE A 648 -29.57 -2.17 -26.74
CA PHE A 648 -29.83 -0.78 -27.09
C PHE A 648 -31.21 -0.35 -26.59
N GLY A 649 -31.30 -0.07 -25.31
CA GLY A 649 -32.53 0.36 -24.65
C GLY A 649 -32.69 1.88 -24.61
N ASP A 650 -33.76 2.35 -23.97
CA ASP A 650 -34.13 3.75 -23.86
C ASP A 650 -32.99 4.67 -23.40
N ASP A 651 -32.19 4.21 -22.45
CA ASP A 651 -31.02 4.93 -21.96
C ASP A 651 -29.98 5.20 -23.07
N ALA A 652 -29.79 4.25 -24.00
CA ALA A 652 -28.85 4.42 -25.09
C ALA A 652 -29.39 5.42 -26.11
N ILE A 653 -30.68 5.41 -26.37
CA ILE A 653 -31.39 6.39 -27.22
C ILE A 653 -31.28 7.80 -26.63
N TYR A 654 -31.54 7.96 -25.32
CA TYR A 654 -31.38 9.25 -24.65
C TYR A 654 -29.94 9.76 -24.69
N LYS A 655 -28.96 8.87 -24.49
CA LYS A 655 -27.53 9.21 -24.57
C LYS A 655 -27.14 9.62 -25.99
N PHE A 656 -27.60 8.90 -27.01
CA PHE A 656 -27.36 9.24 -28.41
C PHE A 656 -27.93 10.63 -28.73
N LEU A 657 -29.22 10.87 -28.44
CA LEU A 657 -29.89 12.14 -28.69
C LEU A 657 -29.18 13.30 -27.97
N SER A 658 -28.86 13.14 -26.70
CA SER A 658 -28.22 14.18 -25.90
C SER A 658 -26.77 14.47 -26.31
N ALA A 659 -26.05 13.48 -26.84
CA ALA A 659 -24.67 13.63 -27.30
C ALA A 659 -24.60 14.30 -28.69
N ASN A 660 -25.58 14.09 -29.54
CA ASN A 660 -25.58 14.56 -30.92
C ASN A 660 -26.49 15.79 -31.16
N CYS A 661 -27.23 16.26 -30.15
CA CYS A 661 -28.10 17.44 -30.34
C CYS A 661 -27.33 18.77 -30.28
N ILE A 662 -27.77 19.68 -31.09
CA ILE A 662 -27.42 21.11 -31.05
C ILE A 662 -28.18 21.71 -29.87
N ARG A 663 -27.50 22.33 -28.92
CA ARG A 663 -28.14 22.89 -27.71
C ARG A 663 -28.99 24.10 -28.05
N TRP A 664 -30.18 24.16 -27.39
CA TRP A 664 -31.08 25.33 -27.49
C TRP A 664 -30.48 26.55 -26.77
N ASN A 665 -31.04 27.73 -26.96
CA ASN A 665 -30.52 28.99 -26.41
C ASN A 665 -30.42 29.02 -24.88
N ASN A 666 -31.18 28.20 -24.17
CA ASN A 666 -31.09 28.01 -22.72
C ASN A 666 -30.02 26.97 -22.29
N GLY A 667 -29.24 26.44 -23.24
CA GLY A 667 -28.21 25.41 -22.99
C GLY A 667 -28.71 23.98 -22.82
N GLU A 668 -30.05 23.77 -22.87
CA GLU A 668 -30.65 22.45 -22.71
C GLU A 668 -30.59 21.61 -23.99
N ALA A 669 -30.65 20.28 -23.84
CA ALA A 669 -30.67 19.34 -24.95
C ALA A 669 -32.02 19.34 -25.69
N THR A 670 -33.10 19.64 -25.00
CA THR A 670 -34.46 19.59 -25.54
C THR A 670 -35.18 20.91 -25.39
N ARG A 671 -36.13 21.16 -26.30
CA ARG A 671 -37.12 22.24 -26.19
C ARG A 671 -38.53 21.69 -26.23
N GLN A 672 -39.39 22.13 -25.34
CA GLN A 672 -40.80 21.74 -25.31
C GLN A 672 -41.58 22.58 -26.33
N ILE A 673 -42.26 21.92 -27.25
CA ILE A 673 -43.07 22.54 -28.31
C ILE A 673 -44.39 21.81 -28.35
N SER A 674 -45.50 22.55 -28.54
CA SER A 674 -46.84 21.98 -28.68
C SER A 674 -47.12 21.71 -30.15
N ILE A 675 -47.54 20.48 -30.45
CA ILE A 675 -48.01 20.04 -31.77
C ILE A 675 -49.47 19.59 -31.61
N ASP A 676 -50.41 20.23 -32.29
CA ASP A 676 -51.85 19.95 -32.13
C ASP A 676 -52.35 19.96 -30.68
N GLY A 677 -51.81 20.86 -29.87
CA GLY A 677 -52.11 20.98 -28.44
C GLY A 677 -51.39 20.01 -27.52
N VAL A 678 -50.68 19.03 -28.04
CA VAL A 678 -49.89 18.08 -27.27
C VAL A 678 -48.44 18.57 -27.13
N LYS A 679 -47.88 18.54 -25.92
CA LYS A 679 -46.52 18.98 -25.65
C LYS A 679 -45.50 17.87 -25.89
N HIS A 680 -44.59 18.13 -26.82
CA HIS A 680 -43.47 17.22 -27.16
C HIS A 680 -42.14 17.85 -26.80
N ARG A 681 -41.13 17.01 -26.48
CA ARG A 681 -39.75 17.43 -26.25
C ARG A 681 -38.86 17.09 -27.45
N PHE A 682 -38.44 18.12 -28.19
CA PHE A 682 -37.65 18.00 -29.39
C PHE A 682 -36.16 18.14 -29.13
N TYR A 683 -35.38 17.25 -29.74
CA TYR A 683 -33.95 17.35 -29.93
C TYR A 683 -33.67 17.95 -31.31
N ASN A 684 -32.78 18.93 -31.40
CA ASN A 684 -32.32 19.47 -32.66
C ASN A 684 -31.04 18.74 -33.04
N LEU A 685 -31.06 17.82 -33.99
CA LEU A 685 -29.93 17.03 -34.42
C LEU A 685 -29.27 17.59 -35.67
N ASP A 686 -29.99 18.36 -36.50
CA ASP A 686 -29.46 18.96 -37.71
C ASP A 686 -30.14 20.31 -38.00
N ASP A 687 -29.45 21.37 -37.63
CA ASP A 687 -29.93 22.73 -37.76
C ASP A 687 -29.87 23.25 -39.23
N THR A 688 -29.09 22.60 -40.08
CA THR A 688 -28.97 22.96 -41.52
C THR A 688 -30.22 22.62 -42.29
N ARG A 689 -31.10 21.78 -41.74
CA ARG A 689 -32.41 21.43 -42.31
C ARG A 689 -33.50 22.40 -41.96
N CYS A 690 -33.21 23.48 -41.26
CA CYS A 690 -34.18 24.54 -41.06
C CYS A 690 -34.56 25.19 -42.41
N PRO A 691 -35.81 25.17 -42.85
CA PRO A 691 -36.20 25.62 -44.20
C PRO A 691 -36.23 27.14 -44.32
N ILE A 692 -35.98 27.88 -43.25
CA ILE A 692 -35.95 29.35 -43.29
C ILE A 692 -34.51 29.80 -43.54
N PRO A 693 -34.20 30.38 -44.70
CA PRO A 693 -32.82 30.76 -45.05
C PRO A 693 -32.18 31.68 -43.99
N GLY A 694 -30.96 31.31 -43.56
CA GLY A 694 -30.19 32.09 -42.61
C GLY A 694 -30.68 32.02 -41.15
N LYS A 695 -31.62 31.14 -40.81
CA LYS A 695 -32.10 30.93 -39.45
C LYS A 695 -31.78 29.53 -38.94
N SER A 696 -31.57 29.47 -37.66
CA SER A 696 -31.45 28.23 -36.88
C SER A 696 -32.76 27.93 -36.16
N TYR A 697 -33.06 26.66 -35.88
CA TYR A 697 -34.24 26.27 -35.10
C TYR A 697 -34.30 26.95 -33.73
N LYS A 698 -33.13 27.22 -33.11
CA LYS A 698 -33.09 27.95 -31.84
C LYS A 698 -33.61 29.38 -31.89
N ASP A 699 -33.62 30.00 -33.11
CA ASP A 699 -34.05 31.37 -33.34
C ASP A 699 -35.55 31.49 -33.69
N LEU A 700 -36.21 30.33 -33.87
CA LEU A 700 -37.61 30.27 -34.24
C LEU A 700 -38.56 30.25 -33.04
N THR A 701 -39.78 30.80 -33.24
CA THR A 701 -40.84 30.66 -32.25
C THR A 701 -41.41 29.25 -32.23
N PRO A 702 -42.01 28.79 -31.13
CA PRO A 702 -42.64 27.47 -31.04
C PRO A 702 -43.68 27.22 -32.15
N LYS A 703 -44.45 28.25 -32.53
CA LYS A 703 -45.45 28.15 -33.58
C LYS A 703 -44.84 27.98 -34.99
N GLN A 704 -43.71 28.64 -35.25
CA GLN A 704 -42.94 28.43 -36.50
C GLN A 704 -42.39 27.02 -36.59
N ILE A 705 -41.88 26.49 -35.50
CA ILE A 705 -41.32 25.12 -35.43
C ILE A 705 -42.45 24.11 -35.62
N GLU A 706 -43.61 24.33 -35.01
CA GLU A 706 -44.82 23.49 -35.22
C GLU A 706 -45.18 23.44 -36.70
N THR A 707 -45.24 24.59 -37.35
CA THR A 707 -45.62 24.68 -38.80
C THR A 707 -44.61 23.96 -39.68
N ILE A 708 -43.31 24.14 -39.41
CA ILE A 708 -42.22 23.47 -40.12
C ILE A 708 -42.32 21.96 -39.92
N TYR A 709 -42.45 21.52 -38.69
CA TYR A 709 -42.49 20.08 -38.34
C TYR A 709 -43.65 19.37 -39.02
N LYS A 710 -44.84 19.98 -39.04
CA LYS A 710 -46.04 19.42 -39.69
C LYS A 710 -45.94 19.37 -41.20
N ASN A 711 -45.37 20.38 -41.82
CA ASN A 711 -45.41 20.54 -43.24
C ASN A 711 -44.08 20.28 -43.97
N PHE A 712 -43.06 19.80 -43.25
CA PHE A 712 -41.70 19.67 -43.79
C PHE A 712 -41.63 18.83 -45.08
N SER A 713 -42.35 17.71 -45.12
CA SER A 713 -42.39 16.83 -46.31
C SER A 713 -42.99 17.52 -47.53
N GLN A 714 -43.94 18.43 -47.35
CA GLN A 714 -44.51 19.21 -48.44
C GLN A 714 -43.60 20.34 -48.87
N ILE A 715 -42.96 21.04 -47.88
CA ILE A 715 -41.99 22.11 -48.13
C ILE A 715 -40.78 21.58 -48.94
N GLN A 716 -40.32 20.40 -48.64
CA GLN A 716 -39.23 19.76 -49.39
C GLN A 716 -39.67 19.39 -50.82
N LYS A 717 -40.89 18.94 -51.01
CA LYS A 717 -41.39 18.67 -52.35
C LYS A 717 -41.49 19.95 -53.17
N ASP A 718 -41.98 21.03 -52.58
CA ASP A 718 -42.16 22.32 -53.25
C ASP A 718 -40.80 22.91 -53.67
N ILE A 719 -39.71 22.70 -52.82
CA ILE A 719 -38.32 23.11 -53.13
C ILE A 719 -37.73 22.26 -54.27
N ILE A 720 -37.98 20.95 -54.31
CA ILE A 720 -37.47 20.04 -55.32
C ILE A 720 -38.17 20.28 -56.71
N GLU A 721 -39.39 20.73 -56.70
CA GLU A 721 -40.12 21.03 -57.95
C GLU A 721 -39.65 22.34 -58.58
N GLU A 722 -39.05 23.26 -57.87
CA GLU A 722 -38.52 24.55 -58.38
C GLU A 722 -37.05 24.44 -58.94
N GLU A 723 -36.26 23.35 -58.72
CA GLU A 723 -34.94 23.13 -59.32
C GLU A 723 -34.88 21.86 -60.20
N PRO A 724 -34.63 21.95 -61.50
CA PRO A 724 -34.61 20.74 -62.33
C PRO A 724 -33.28 19.96 -62.21
N ASN A 725 -33.37 18.77 -61.73
CA ASN A 725 -32.70 17.49 -62.01
C ASN A 725 -31.39 17.48 -62.83
N TYR A 726 -30.28 17.99 -62.33
CA TYR A 726 -28.98 17.66 -62.91
C TYR A 726 -27.96 17.02 -61.93
N ILE A 727 -28.18 17.14 -60.62
CA ILE A 727 -27.22 16.76 -59.58
C ILE A 727 -27.36 15.30 -59.12
N THR A 728 -28.56 14.74 -59.13
CA THR A 728 -28.89 13.45 -58.42
C THR A 728 -28.35 12.20 -59.12
N ALA A 729 -28.19 12.18 -60.42
CA ALA A 729 -27.73 10.97 -61.11
C ALA A 729 -26.19 10.77 -61.05
N LYS A 730 -25.42 11.84 -61.09
CA LYS A 730 -23.96 11.79 -60.99
C LYS A 730 -23.50 11.44 -59.56
N GLU A 731 -24.16 12.01 -58.56
CA GLU A 731 -23.90 11.73 -57.14
C GLU A 731 -24.30 10.31 -56.74
N SER A 732 -25.34 9.72 -57.30
CA SER A 732 -25.72 8.33 -57.09
C SER A 732 -24.65 7.37 -57.61
N ILE A 733 -24.06 7.64 -58.77
CA ILE A 733 -23.00 6.81 -59.35
C ILE A 733 -21.71 6.93 -58.56
N ASP A 734 -21.32 8.13 -58.15
CA ASP A 734 -20.12 8.38 -57.30
C ASP A 734 -20.28 7.78 -55.91
N GLY A 735 -21.49 7.78 -55.37
CA GLY A 735 -21.86 7.11 -54.15
C GLY A 735 -21.70 5.59 -54.18
N HIS A 736 -22.10 4.96 -55.27
CA HIS A 736 -21.94 3.52 -55.46
C HIS A 736 -20.47 3.13 -55.69
N ILE A 737 -19.71 3.95 -56.38
CA ILE A 737 -18.26 3.77 -56.59
C ILE A 737 -17.53 3.89 -55.26
N SER A 738 -17.89 4.86 -54.43
CA SER A 738 -17.31 5.02 -53.09
C SER A 738 -17.61 3.84 -52.17
N TYR A 739 -18.88 3.33 -52.19
CA TYR A 739 -19.27 2.16 -51.41
C TYR A 739 -18.49 0.89 -51.84
N PHE A 740 -18.30 0.71 -53.11
CA PHE A 740 -17.56 -0.44 -53.64
C PHE A 740 -16.07 -0.35 -53.29
N LYS A 741 -15.48 0.81 -53.32
CA LYS A 741 -14.11 1.03 -52.88
C LYS A 741 -13.94 0.70 -51.38
N ILE A 742 -14.90 1.11 -50.51
CA ILE A 742 -14.92 0.74 -49.12
C ILE A 742 -15.09 -0.78 -48.93
N TRP A 743 -15.90 -1.44 -49.75
CA TRP A 743 -16.05 -2.88 -49.70
C TRP A 743 -14.73 -3.58 -50.07
N ILE A 744 -14.01 -3.15 -51.13
CA ILE A 744 -12.67 -3.66 -51.50
C ILE A 744 -11.71 -3.50 -50.32
N GLN A 745 -11.67 -2.34 -49.67
CA GLN A 745 -10.83 -2.11 -48.54
C GLN A 745 -11.14 -3.07 -47.40
N ASN A 746 -12.44 -3.25 -47.08
CA ASN A 746 -12.88 -4.19 -46.02
C ASN A 746 -12.51 -5.65 -46.37
N GLN A 747 -12.52 -6.05 -47.64
CA GLN A 747 -12.06 -7.39 -48.06
C GLN A 747 -10.56 -7.56 -47.87
N ILE A 748 -9.77 -6.55 -48.18
CA ILE A 748 -8.31 -6.52 -47.96
C ILE A 748 -8.03 -6.62 -46.43
N ASP A 749 -8.72 -5.83 -45.60
CA ASP A 749 -8.53 -5.79 -44.17
C ASP A 749 -9.01 -7.08 -43.48
N SER A 750 -10.12 -7.66 -43.91
CA SER A 750 -10.64 -8.93 -43.34
C SER A 750 -9.79 -10.11 -43.72
N ALA A 751 -9.23 -10.11 -44.91
CA ALA A 751 -8.34 -11.17 -45.38
C ALA A 751 -6.97 -11.13 -44.65
N SER A 752 -6.52 -9.94 -44.20
CA SER A 752 -5.31 -9.79 -43.39
C SER A 752 -5.44 -10.39 -42.00
N ARG A 753 -6.68 -10.49 -41.45
CA ARG A 753 -6.99 -11.02 -40.11
C ARG A 753 -7.30 -12.53 -40.08
N SER A 754 -7.51 -13.15 -41.22
CA SER A 754 -7.86 -14.57 -41.30
C SER A 754 -6.66 -15.47 -41.61
N ARG A 755 -6.43 -16.52 -40.79
CA ARG A 755 -5.43 -17.57 -41.03
C ARG A 755 -5.63 -18.36 -42.33
N ASN A 756 -6.79 -18.28 -42.97
CA ASN A 756 -7.09 -18.81 -44.29
C ASN A 756 -7.01 -17.67 -45.32
N ASN A 757 -5.82 -17.41 -45.82
CA ASN A 757 -5.55 -16.47 -46.90
C ASN A 757 -6.36 -16.83 -48.13
N GLY A 758 -7.50 -16.20 -48.35
CA GLY A 758 -8.30 -16.36 -49.57
C GLY A 758 -7.47 -15.99 -50.81
N LYS A 759 -7.87 -16.53 -51.92
CA LYS A 759 -7.19 -16.30 -53.23
C LYS A 759 -7.08 -14.79 -53.57
N PHE A 760 -8.08 -14.02 -53.16
CA PHE A 760 -8.14 -12.56 -53.36
C PHE A 760 -6.98 -11.84 -52.61
N TYR A 761 -6.73 -12.17 -51.36
CA TYR A 761 -5.65 -11.54 -50.57
C TYR A 761 -4.25 -11.84 -51.17
N LYS A 762 -4.00 -13.05 -51.58
CA LYS A 762 -2.69 -13.41 -52.20
C LYS A 762 -2.42 -12.67 -53.49
N GLU A 763 -3.45 -12.33 -54.25
CA GLU A 763 -3.37 -11.71 -55.57
C GLU A 763 -3.29 -10.18 -55.50
N TYR A 764 -3.89 -9.58 -54.46
CA TYR A 764 -4.10 -8.14 -54.42
C TYR A 764 -3.56 -7.44 -53.14
N LYS A 765 -2.90 -8.16 -52.24
CA LYS A 765 -2.38 -7.64 -50.95
C LYS A 765 -1.45 -6.43 -51.09
N ASP A 766 -0.77 -6.30 -52.18
CA ASP A 766 0.22 -5.24 -52.44
C ASP A 766 -0.32 -4.14 -53.38
N LYS A 767 -1.64 -4.15 -53.68
CA LYS A 767 -2.27 -3.15 -54.55
C LYS A 767 -3.13 -2.18 -53.72
N THR A 768 -3.19 -0.93 -54.21
CA THR A 768 -4.14 0.04 -53.63
C THR A 768 -5.56 -0.23 -54.11
N VAL A 769 -6.54 0.30 -53.36
CA VAL A 769 -7.98 0.19 -53.71
C VAL A 769 -8.26 0.72 -55.11
N GLU A 770 -7.59 1.80 -55.51
CA GLU A 770 -7.68 2.40 -56.84
C GLU A 770 -7.12 1.48 -57.92
N GLN A 771 -6.01 0.83 -57.69
CA GLN A 771 -5.47 -0.13 -58.63
C GLN A 771 -6.39 -1.34 -58.85
N VAL A 772 -6.90 -1.89 -57.77
CA VAL A 772 -7.89 -3.00 -57.86
C VAL A 772 -9.17 -2.56 -58.58
N TRP A 773 -9.63 -1.33 -58.30
CA TRP A 773 -10.80 -0.78 -58.94
C TRP A 773 -10.60 -0.59 -60.45
N GLU A 774 -9.45 -0.08 -60.90
CA GLU A 774 -9.14 0.05 -62.35
C GLU A 774 -9.03 -1.29 -63.04
N GLU A 775 -8.51 -2.34 -62.38
CA GLU A 775 -8.47 -3.69 -62.91
C GLU A 775 -9.84 -4.33 -63.06
N ILE A 776 -10.77 -4.03 -62.15
CA ILE A 776 -12.18 -4.47 -62.22
C ILE A 776 -12.87 -3.74 -63.40
N LYS A 777 -12.70 -2.44 -63.54
CA LYS A 777 -13.24 -1.67 -64.65
C LYS A 777 -12.79 -2.19 -66.03
N ASN A 778 -11.54 -2.63 -66.08
CA ASN A 778 -10.95 -3.08 -67.32
C ASN A 778 -11.16 -4.60 -67.58
N ASN A 779 -12.13 -5.24 -66.87
CA ASN A 779 -12.44 -6.68 -67.02
C ASN A 779 -11.26 -7.64 -66.80
N LYS A 780 -10.19 -7.20 -66.14
CA LYS A 780 -9.03 -8.03 -65.86
C LYS A 780 -9.20 -8.94 -64.65
N ILE A 781 -10.25 -8.71 -63.84
CA ILE A 781 -10.57 -9.53 -62.65
C ILE A 781 -11.94 -10.18 -62.82
N LYS A 782 -12.01 -11.51 -62.82
CA LYS A 782 -13.26 -12.26 -62.66
C LYS A 782 -13.57 -12.39 -61.16
N VAL A 783 -14.67 -11.80 -60.68
CA VAL A 783 -15.12 -11.91 -59.27
C VAL A 783 -15.55 -13.36 -59.03
N ILE A 784 -14.85 -14.03 -58.12
CA ILE A 784 -15.02 -15.45 -57.80
C ILE A 784 -16.15 -15.69 -56.82
N GLU A 785 -16.87 -16.75 -56.98
CA GLU A 785 -18.15 -17.26 -56.45
C GLU A 785 -18.29 -17.47 -54.93
N LYS A 786 -17.88 -16.55 -54.07
CA LYS A 786 -18.21 -16.62 -52.63
C LYS A 786 -18.73 -15.31 -52.02
N THR A 787 -19.31 -14.48 -52.83
CA THR A 787 -20.03 -13.29 -52.38
C THR A 787 -21.51 -13.64 -52.11
N PRO A 788 -22.19 -13.10 -51.12
CA PRO A 788 -23.63 -13.26 -50.94
C PRO A 788 -24.36 -12.90 -52.24
N SER A 789 -25.40 -13.63 -52.59
CA SER A 789 -26.09 -13.56 -53.89
C SER A 789 -26.52 -12.15 -54.32
N ASP A 790 -26.84 -11.30 -53.34
CA ASP A 790 -27.31 -9.93 -53.61
C ASP A 790 -26.16 -8.97 -53.96
N GLU A 791 -24.98 -9.16 -53.41
CA GLU A 791 -23.80 -8.36 -53.72
C GLU A 791 -23.21 -8.74 -55.07
N LEU A 792 -23.25 -10.04 -55.44
CA LEU A 792 -22.82 -10.53 -56.72
C LEU A 792 -23.72 -10.00 -57.85
N ASN A 793 -25.01 -9.86 -57.62
CA ASN A 793 -25.95 -9.29 -58.55
C ASN A 793 -25.75 -7.77 -58.73
N ASN A 794 -25.39 -7.05 -57.66
CA ASN A 794 -25.08 -5.64 -57.75
C ASN A 794 -23.80 -5.36 -58.54
N ILE A 795 -22.76 -6.22 -58.34
CA ILE A 795 -21.50 -6.15 -59.07
C ILE A 795 -21.70 -6.47 -60.57
N LYS A 796 -22.45 -7.51 -60.89
CA LYS A 796 -22.80 -7.88 -62.28
C LYS A 796 -23.63 -6.77 -62.97
N THR A 797 -24.52 -6.15 -62.27
CA THR A 797 -25.34 -5.01 -62.79
C THR A 797 -24.45 -3.82 -63.06
N LEU A 798 -23.50 -3.51 -62.17
CA LEU A 798 -22.57 -2.40 -62.33
C LEU A 798 -21.59 -2.65 -63.50
N GLN A 799 -21.06 -3.90 -63.65
CA GLN A 799 -20.24 -4.29 -64.78
C GLN A 799 -20.98 -4.16 -66.10
N GLN A 800 -22.21 -4.63 -66.18
CA GLN A 800 -23.07 -4.50 -67.37
C GLN A 800 -23.42 -3.06 -67.70
N THR A 801 -23.53 -2.16 -66.68
CA THR A 801 -23.79 -0.76 -66.88
C THR A 801 -22.57 -0.01 -67.43
N ILE A 802 -21.39 -0.41 -66.96
CA ILE A 802 -20.09 0.08 -67.46
C ILE A 802 -19.83 -0.39 -68.94
N GLU A 803 -20.10 -1.65 -69.24
CA GLU A 803 -19.94 -2.26 -70.58
C GLU A 803 -20.89 -1.65 -71.62
N ARG A 804 -22.11 -1.19 -71.26
CA ARG A 804 -23.13 -0.67 -72.20
C ARG A 804 -22.95 0.82 -72.54
N GLY A 805 -21.86 1.49 -72.16
CA GLY A 805 -21.55 2.87 -72.48
C GLY A 805 -22.75 3.80 -72.43
N ILE A 806 -22.97 4.38 -71.28
CA ILE A 806 -23.86 5.50 -70.94
C ILE A 806 -25.12 5.59 -71.80
N ARG A 807 -26.13 4.84 -71.45
CA ARG A 807 -27.54 5.23 -71.69
C ARG A 807 -28.01 6.14 -70.56
N SER A 808 -28.99 7.03 -70.85
CA SER A 808 -29.38 8.07 -69.97
C SER A 808 -29.68 7.59 -68.53
N PRO A 809 -29.47 8.41 -67.49
CA PRO A 809 -29.73 8.07 -66.08
C PRO A 809 -31.15 7.58 -65.81
N GLU A 810 -32.10 8.06 -66.57
CA GLU A 810 -33.54 7.64 -66.48
C GLU A 810 -33.77 6.18 -66.84
N HIS A 811 -33.02 5.65 -67.85
CA HIS A 811 -33.20 4.27 -68.27
C HIS A 811 -32.60 3.28 -67.27
N ILE A 812 -31.57 3.72 -66.55
CA ILE A 812 -30.89 2.93 -65.52
C ILE A 812 -31.78 2.89 -64.23
N LEU A 813 -32.44 3.99 -63.90
CA LEU A 813 -33.40 4.08 -62.79
C LEU A 813 -34.65 3.27 -63.05
N GLU A 814 -35.12 3.21 -64.26
CA GLU A 814 -36.34 2.48 -64.67
C GLU A 814 -36.06 0.96 -64.67
N GLU A 815 -34.91 0.53 -65.13
CA GLU A 815 -34.50 -0.88 -65.08
C GLU A 815 -34.28 -1.34 -63.64
N TYR A 816 -33.78 -0.47 -62.75
CA TYR A 816 -33.59 -0.77 -61.35
C TYR A 816 -34.94 -0.80 -60.59
N ARG A 817 -35.91 0.06 -60.90
CA ARG A 817 -37.25 0.04 -60.38
C ARG A 817 -38.00 -1.21 -60.80
N ASN A 818 -37.91 -1.62 -62.06
CA ASN A 818 -38.58 -2.80 -62.62
C ASN A 818 -38.02 -4.11 -62.06
N LYS A 819 -36.70 -4.21 -61.81
CA LYS A 819 -36.10 -5.39 -61.14
C LYS A 819 -36.42 -5.51 -59.66
N ASN A 820 -36.65 -4.40 -58.96
CA ASN A 820 -37.06 -4.41 -57.55
C ASN A 820 -38.58 -4.58 -57.36
N SER A 821 -39.38 -4.20 -58.30
CA SER A 821 -40.83 -4.44 -58.29
C SER A 821 -41.21 -5.91 -58.51
N VAL A 822 -40.42 -6.65 -59.28
CA VAL A 822 -40.59 -8.10 -59.49
C VAL A 822 -40.28 -8.92 -58.25
N LYS A 823 -39.38 -8.47 -57.36
CA LYS A 823 -39.12 -9.17 -56.08
C LYS A 823 -40.19 -8.93 -55.00
N ARG A 824 -41.12 -7.98 -55.14
CA ARG A 824 -42.22 -7.75 -54.19
C ARG A 824 -43.51 -8.58 -54.52
N GLY A 825 -43.49 -9.36 -55.62
CA GLY A 825 -44.63 -10.17 -56.06
C GLY A 825 -44.66 -11.63 -55.54
N PHE A 826 -43.72 -12.07 -54.76
CA PHE A 826 -43.69 -13.45 -54.21
C PHE A 826 -43.29 -13.41 -52.72
N ASN A 827 -44.26 -13.22 -51.88
CA ASN A 827 -44.52 -13.83 -50.58
C ASN A 827 -45.83 -13.27 -50.00
N LEU A 828 -46.90 -13.99 -50.31
CA LEU A 828 -48.12 -14.16 -49.49
C LEU A 828 -47.87 -15.43 -48.66
#